data_5fc2ef9a70fbe420b958b0ddd047a453
#
_entry.id   5fc2ef9a70fbe420b958b0ddd047a453
#
_cell.length_a   1.000
_cell.length_b   1.000
_cell.length_c   1.000
_cell.angle_alpha   90.00
_cell.angle_beta   90.00
_cell.angle_gamma   90.00
#
_symmetry.space_group_name_H-M   'P 1'
#
loop_
_entity.id
_entity.type
_entity.pdbx_description
1 polymer ?
#
loop_
_entity_poly.entity_id
_entity_poly.type
_entity_poly.pdbx_seq_one_letter_code
_entity_poly.pdbx_strand_id
1 'polypeptide(L)'
;MNTKSIIGLALALAFPALSAAGTPSSANSMVPKTVEFAALKTIAQTAVLNSPEVVSKWHNYKAADEEVGVGRGAFLPRVDLTAGSGRESLKQPPLNQKNDYTRSGYVVSLNQMIFDGFATRNEVRRLSKAKLVRYYELLDSSENVALEAARAYLDVLRYRFLNNLAEDNYVQHKATYEQLLRRTQSGVGRRVDLEQAGSRLALAEINLTTESANLHDVTARYMRLVNSQPPNIIVPPALVGGAHPNSQAEAIGILHKKNPALLAAVESIEAAQYDIDVRRAAYSPKLDFRARTDNTENYQGVNGERVNNVAELVVTWNLFNGGADRAREKQYIERKNVALDLREKACRDTRQTLAIAYNDVSRLKEQAGFVNSQVSLLEKTRDAYRDQYDVGQRTLLDLLDTENELLSARRSAVNADIDLTLAYLRTHAGMGTLLEFFGLEKLDTDTPESMGLAAVDTSQFCAAQAVKVTASDRDELNARAMTIVEKGRMGTSTATVGLPTPAMPAGTEGEVKKQVAAWAAAWMAKDYSNYIGFYAPVFVPDGRLSRDEWFQLRRGRLATSDTMSVDIQDIQVREEGKERAVAEFHQIYKSNTFSDSVRKTLEMIKVGGKWLISRESAVPCAGSTAGGCQGGAK
;
A
#
# COMPACT_ATOMS: atom_id res chain seq x y z
N MET A 1 18.12 -13.11 -63.93
CA MET A 1 17.48 -12.37 -65.04
C MET A 1 16.91 -11.11 -64.44
N ASN A 2 17.63 -10.01 -64.61
CA ASN A 2 17.26 -8.80 -65.36
C ASN A 2 16.16 -7.98 -64.65
N THR A 3 16.23 -6.71 -64.39
CA THR A 3 17.07 -5.55 -64.80
C THR A 3 16.60 -4.35 -63.97
N LYS A 4 17.48 -3.56 -63.35
CA LYS A 4 17.90 -2.18 -63.69
C LYS A 4 16.76 -1.15 -63.91
N SER A 5 16.73 -0.03 -63.18
CA SER A 5 17.29 1.30 -63.50
C SER A 5 16.86 2.32 -62.41
N ILE A 6 17.68 3.07 -61.71
CA ILE A 6 18.60 4.19 -61.98
C ILE A 6 17.86 5.49 -62.44
N ILE A 7 18.28 6.62 -61.78
CA ILE A 7 18.23 8.06 -62.14
C ILE A 7 17.02 8.79 -61.48
N GLY A 8 17.15 9.93 -60.81
CA GLY A 8 18.21 10.95 -60.88
C GLY A 8 18.03 12.06 -59.83
N LEU A 9 19.10 12.68 -59.65
CA LEU A 9 19.54 13.83 -58.88
C LEU A 9 18.81 15.14 -59.30
N ALA A 10 18.43 15.96 -58.32
CA ALA A 10 18.41 17.43 -58.52
C ALA A 10 18.65 18.16 -57.22
N LEU A 11 19.77 18.82 -57.17
CA LEU A 11 20.27 19.80 -56.20
C LEU A 11 19.54 21.13 -56.43
N ALA A 12 19.08 21.82 -55.38
CA ALA A 12 18.91 23.28 -55.42
C ALA A 12 19.21 23.87 -54.06
N LEU A 13 20.33 24.55 -53.98
CA LEU A 13 20.78 25.45 -52.91
C LEU A 13 20.01 26.78 -53.00
N ALA A 14 19.53 27.28 -51.85
CA ALA A 14 19.35 28.73 -51.64
C ALA A 14 19.35 29.02 -50.12
N PHE A 15 20.44 29.61 -49.62
CA PHE A 15 20.46 30.56 -48.49
C PHE A 15 20.28 31.96 -49.08
N PRO A 16 19.78 33.02 -48.36
CA PRO A 16 20.16 33.42 -47.01
C PRO A 16 19.02 34.08 -46.18
N ALA A 17 19.16 34.30 -44.90
CA ALA A 17 19.45 35.62 -44.26
C ALA A 17 19.25 35.54 -42.74
N LEU A 18 20.25 36.00 -42.04
CA LEU A 18 20.26 36.31 -40.59
C LEU A 18 19.19 37.35 -40.24
N SER A 19 18.51 37.12 -39.10
CA SER A 19 18.23 38.20 -38.15
C SER A 19 18.07 37.60 -36.74
N ALA A 20 18.96 38.08 -35.87
CA ALA A 20 19.00 37.76 -34.47
C ALA A 20 17.91 38.56 -33.72
N ALA A 21 17.17 37.91 -32.84
CA ALA A 21 16.62 38.49 -31.62
C ALA A 21 16.37 37.36 -30.62
N GLY A 22 17.19 37.31 -29.58
CA GLY A 22 17.06 36.32 -28.51
C GLY A 22 15.89 36.63 -27.60
N THR A 23 15.12 35.60 -27.30
CA THR A 23 14.31 35.51 -26.07
C THR A 23 14.65 34.18 -25.42
N PRO A 24 14.80 34.09 -24.09
CA PRO A 24 15.09 32.84 -23.45
C PRO A 24 13.82 31.99 -23.50
N SER A 25 13.85 30.95 -24.30
CA SER A 25 12.83 29.91 -24.36
C SER A 25 12.86 29.12 -23.07
N SER A 26 11.78 29.22 -22.29
CA SER A 26 11.42 28.23 -21.29
C SER A 26 11.46 26.84 -21.95
N ALA A 27 12.38 26.01 -21.52
CA ALA A 27 12.47 24.62 -21.95
C ALA A 27 11.26 23.86 -21.42
N ASN A 28 10.13 23.97 -22.09
CA ASN A 28 9.04 23.03 -22.00
C ASN A 28 9.48 21.83 -22.83
N SER A 29 10.03 20.81 -22.19
CA SER A 29 10.38 19.54 -22.82
C SER A 29 9.11 18.88 -23.36
N MET A 30 8.80 19.09 -24.64
CA MET A 30 7.83 18.26 -25.35
C MET A 30 8.43 16.86 -25.52
N VAL A 31 8.14 15.98 -24.59
CA VAL A 31 8.36 14.53 -24.78
C VAL A 31 7.11 13.95 -25.42
N PRO A 32 7.23 13.15 -26.51
CA PRO A 32 6.06 12.60 -27.21
C PRO A 32 5.28 11.64 -26.32
N LYS A 33 4.02 11.94 -26.05
CA LYS A 33 3.14 11.21 -25.09
C LYS A 33 2.85 9.74 -25.45
N THR A 34 3.15 9.28 -26.66
CA THR A 34 2.80 7.95 -27.17
C THR A 34 3.91 6.90 -27.02
N VAL A 35 5.16 7.29 -26.79
CA VAL A 35 6.30 6.35 -26.69
C VAL A 35 6.50 5.86 -25.24
N GLU A 36 5.98 6.55 -24.28
CA GLU A 36 6.28 6.42 -22.85
C GLU A 36 5.64 5.20 -22.18
N PHE A 37 4.41 4.88 -22.57
CA PHE A 37 3.70 3.69 -22.07
C PHE A 37 4.30 2.38 -22.61
N ALA A 38 4.85 2.39 -23.82
CA ALA A 38 5.46 1.23 -24.44
C ALA A 38 6.67 0.69 -23.64
N ALA A 39 7.49 1.58 -23.08
CA ALA A 39 8.64 1.16 -22.27
C ALA A 39 8.21 0.44 -20.99
N LEU A 40 7.23 0.98 -20.25
CA LEU A 40 6.69 0.38 -19.03
C LEU A 40 6.02 -0.98 -19.33
N LYS A 41 5.24 -1.05 -20.41
CA LYS A 41 4.65 -2.30 -20.92
C LYS A 41 5.72 -3.35 -21.23
N THR A 42 6.76 -3.00 -21.97
CA THR A 42 7.84 -3.92 -22.35
C THR A 42 8.56 -4.47 -21.11
N ILE A 43 8.81 -3.64 -20.11
CA ILE A 43 9.48 -4.04 -18.88
C ILE A 43 8.58 -4.97 -18.06
N ALA A 44 7.30 -4.62 -17.90
CA ALA A 44 6.34 -5.47 -17.22
C ALA A 44 6.18 -6.82 -17.95
N GLN A 45 6.13 -6.82 -19.29
CA GLN A 45 6.09 -8.04 -20.10
C GLN A 45 7.31 -8.92 -19.90
N THR A 46 8.52 -8.32 -19.94
CA THR A 46 9.78 -9.04 -19.72
C THR A 46 9.82 -9.67 -18.32
N ALA A 47 9.38 -8.93 -17.31
CA ALA A 47 9.34 -9.43 -15.94
C ALA A 47 8.34 -10.59 -15.80
N VAL A 48 7.12 -10.48 -16.33
CA VAL A 48 6.09 -11.53 -16.24
C VAL A 48 6.54 -12.81 -16.93
N LEU A 49 7.14 -12.72 -18.12
CA LEU A 49 7.56 -13.90 -18.87
C LEU A 49 8.81 -14.59 -18.30
N ASN A 50 9.71 -13.85 -17.67
CA ASN A 50 11.01 -14.35 -17.21
C ASN A 50 11.11 -14.50 -15.67
N SER A 51 10.10 -14.08 -14.91
CA SER A 51 10.16 -14.20 -13.44
C SER A 51 10.14 -15.67 -13.01
N PRO A 52 11.12 -16.13 -12.24
CA PRO A 52 11.10 -17.48 -11.69
C PRO A 52 9.86 -17.77 -10.83
N GLU A 53 9.30 -16.75 -10.20
CA GLU A 53 8.05 -16.85 -9.42
C GLU A 53 6.85 -17.21 -10.30
N VAL A 54 6.64 -16.47 -11.39
CA VAL A 54 5.55 -16.74 -12.34
C VAL A 54 5.74 -18.08 -13.04
N VAL A 55 6.96 -18.38 -13.49
CA VAL A 55 7.32 -19.67 -14.12
C VAL A 55 7.06 -20.83 -13.17
N SER A 56 7.40 -20.69 -11.88
CA SER A 56 7.11 -21.71 -10.86
C SER A 56 5.59 -21.95 -10.71
N LYS A 57 4.78 -20.89 -10.68
CA LYS A 57 3.31 -21.01 -10.64
C LYS A 57 2.76 -21.64 -11.91
N TRP A 58 3.32 -21.33 -13.06
CA TRP A 58 2.95 -21.98 -14.32
C TRP A 58 3.23 -23.48 -14.30
N HIS A 59 4.41 -23.92 -13.83
CA HIS A 59 4.70 -25.35 -13.65
C HIS A 59 3.74 -26.02 -12.66
N ASN A 60 3.36 -25.34 -11.56
CA ASN A 60 2.37 -25.87 -10.64
C ASN A 60 0.99 -26.02 -11.28
N TYR A 61 0.61 -25.09 -12.15
CA TYR A 61 -0.63 -25.20 -12.93
C TYR A 61 -0.56 -26.40 -13.90
N LYS A 62 0.53 -26.56 -14.66
CA LYS A 62 0.73 -27.70 -15.57
C LYS A 62 0.77 -29.03 -14.82
N ALA A 63 1.42 -29.08 -13.65
CA ALA A 63 1.41 -30.27 -12.80
C ALA A 63 -0.01 -30.64 -12.34
N ALA A 64 -0.82 -29.64 -11.95
CA ALA A 64 -2.21 -29.87 -11.58
C ALA A 64 -3.09 -30.31 -12.79
N ASP A 65 -2.76 -29.89 -14.01
CA ASP A 65 -3.43 -30.38 -15.21
C ASP A 65 -3.15 -31.87 -15.46
N GLU A 66 -1.88 -32.28 -15.32
CA GLU A 66 -1.50 -33.67 -15.41
C GLU A 66 -2.11 -34.53 -14.26
N GLU A 67 -2.28 -33.95 -13.05
CA GLU A 67 -2.99 -34.63 -11.97
C GLU A 67 -4.44 -34.97 -12.34
N VAL A 68 -5.13 -34.11 -13.10
CA VAL A 68 -6.47 -34.43 -13.64
C VAL A 68 -6.38 -35.65 -14.58
N GLY A 69 -5.32 -35.74 -15.40
CA GLY A 69 -5.02 -36.90 -16.24
C GLY A 69 -4.84 -38.16 -15.42
N VAL A 70 -4.04 -38.08 -14.35
CA VAL A 70 -3.85 -39.21 -13.41
C VAL A 70 -5.18 -39.65 -12.78
N GLY A 71 -6.01 -38.67 -12.33
CA GLY A 71 -7.35 -38.98 -11.81
C GLY A 71 -8.26 -39.67 -12.82
N ARG A 72 -8.23 -39.23 -14.10
CA ARG A 72 -8.97 -39.86 -15.20
C ARG A 72 -8.47 -41.28 -15.50
N GLY A 73 -7.18 -41.55 -15.29
CA GLY A 73 -6.59 -42.87 -15.46
C GLY A 73 -7.27 -43.94 -14.62
N ALA A 74 -7.86 -43.57 -13.47
CA ALA A 74 -8.59 -44.51 -12.61
C ALA A 74 -9.90 -45.05 -13.24
N PHE A 75 -10.42 -44.43 -14.31
CA PHE A 75 -11.54 -44.98 -15.10
C PHE A 75 -11.10 -46.06 -16.09
N LEU A 76 -9.80 -46.18 -16.37
CA LEU A 76 -9.26 -47.13 -17.36
C LEU A 76 -8.82 -48.43 -16.66
N PRO A 77 -8.76 -49.56 -17.41
CA PRO A 77 -8.26 -50.78 -16.84
C PRO A 77 -6.78 -50.69 -16.48
N ARG A 78 -6.43 -51.21 -15.33
CA ARG A 78 -5.05 -51.39 -14.92
C ARG A 78 -4.60 -52.82 -15.26
N VAL A 79 -3.51 -52.95 -15.97
CA VAL A 79 -2.88 -54.22 -16.37
C VAL A 79 -1.53 -54.30 -15.67
N ASP A 80 -1.33 -55.34 -14.86
CA ASP A 80 -0.09 -55.61 -14.16
C ASP A 80 0.46 -56.95 -14.61
N LEU A 81 1.79 -57.04 -14.85
CA LEU A 81 2.53 -58.26 -15.02
C LEU A 81 3.46 -58.45 -13.80
N THR A 82 3.31 -59.56 -13.16
CA THR A 82 4.22 -59.96 -12.09
C THR A 82 4.90 -61.30 -12.48
N ALA A 83 6.20 -61.33 -12.56
CA ALA A 83 6.98 -62.56 -12.81
C ALA A 83 7.96 -62.76 -11.68
N GLY A 84 8.13 -64.01 -11.29
CA GLY A 84 9.02 -64.38 -10.21
C GLY A 84 9.58 -65.79 -10.33
N SER A 85 10.79 -65.97 -9.88
CA SER A 85 11.43 -67.28 -9.70
C SER A 85 12.10 -67.31 -8.32
N GLY A 86 11.91 -68.39 -7.58
CA GLY A 86 12.45 -68.53 -6.23
C GLY A 86 12.48 -69.96 -5.75
N ARG A 87 13.29 -70.24 -4.74
CA ARG A 87 13.34 -71.51 -4.08
C ARG A 87 12.34 -71.52 -2.91
N GLU A 88 11.44 -72.46 -2.90
CA GLU A 88 10.40 -72.61 -1.89
C GLU A 88 10.63 -73.92 -1.14
N SER A 89 10.44 -73.88 0.17
CA SER A 89 10.49 -75.03 1.05
C SER A 89 9.14 -75.18 1.70
N LEU A 90 8.41 -76.20 1.31
CA LEU A 90 7.05 -76.46 1.77
C LEU A 90 7.00 -77.67 2.68
N LYS A 91 6.43 -77.55 3.87
CA LYS A 91 6.09 -78.64 4.76
C LYS A 91 4.57 -78.65 4.97
N GLN A 92 3.90 -79.67 4.43
CA GLN A 92 2.46 -79.74 4.43
C GLN A 92 1.95 -81.04 5.08
N PRO A 93 1.00 -81.01 6.00
CA PRO A 93 0.32 -82.19 6.49
C PRO A 93 -0.48 -82.88 5.37
N PRO A 94 -0.66 -84.21 5.35
CA PRO A 94 -0.24 -85.14 6.41
C PRO A 94 1.13 -85.75 6.27
N LEU A 95 1.85 -85.44 5.15
CA LEU A 95 3.11 -86.11 4.79
C LEU A 95 4.31 -85.67 5.61
N ASN A 96 4.26 -84.60 6.38
CA ASN A 96 5.31 -84.07 7.25
C ASN A 96 6.72 -84.03 6.62
N GLN A 97 6.82 -84.24 5.29
CA GLN A 97 8.04 -84.19 4.54
C GLN A 97 8.29 -82.75 4.04
N LYS A 98 9.53 -82.33 4.18
CA LYS A 98 10.00 -81.07 3.64
C LYS A 98 10.24 -81.27 2.14
N ASN A 99 9.52 -80.51 1.31
CA ASN A 99 9.72 -80.51 -0.12
C ASN A 99 10.38 -79.17 -0.53
N ASP A 100 11.64 -79.25 -1.03
CA ASP A 100 12.39 -78.10 -1.51
C ASP A 100 12.34 -78.09 -3.05
N TYR A 101 11.78 -77.04 -3.64
CA TYR A 101 11.64 -76.94 -5.08
C TYR A 101 11.89 -75.49 -5.58
N THR A 102 12.16 -75.33 -6.87
CA THR A 102 12.21 -74.02 -7.51
C THR A 102 10.83 -73.73 -8.11
N ARG A 103 10.23 -72.67 -7.69
CA ARG A 103 8.99 -72.16 -8.25
C ARG A 103 9.30 -70.99 -9.19
N SER A 104 8.78 -71.04 -10.40
CA SER A 104 8.85 -69.94 -11.38
C SER A 104 7.47 -69.70 -11.98
N GLY A 105 7.24 -68.50 -12.44
CA GLY A 105 5.98 -68.19 -13.09
C GLY A 105 5.71 -66.72 -13.29
N TYR A 106 4.63 -66.43 -13.96
CA TYR A 106 4.15 -65.07 -14.15
C TYR A 106 2.63 -64.98 -13.93
N VAL A 107 2.17 -63.83 -13.53
CA VAL A 107 0.76 -63.48 -13.38
C VAL A 107 0.50 -62.19 -14.21
N VAL A 108 -0.39 -62.27 -15.14
CA VAL A 108 -0.98 -61.07 -15.78
C VAL A 108 -2.35 -60.84 -15.17
N SER A 109 -2.53 -59.65 -14.61
CA SER A 109 -3.82 -59.25 -14.03
C SER A 109 -4.37 -57.97 -14.63
N LEU A 110 -5.66 -57.97 -14.92
CA LEU A 110 -6.44 -56.81 -15.36
C LEU A 110 -7.43 -56.46 -14.27
N ASN A 111 -7.43 -55.22 -13.84
CA ASN A 111 -8.36 -54.66 -12.88
C ASN A 111 -9.08 -53.48 -13.50
N GLN A 112 -10.42 -53.57 -13.62
CA GLN A 112 -11.25 -52.47 -14.17
C GLN A 112 -12.31 -52.09 -13.09
N MET A 113 -12.22 -50.86 -12.60
CA MET A 113 -13.29 -50.30 -11.78
C MET A 113 -14.54 -50.06 -12.64
N ILE A 114 -15.67 -50.59 -12.22
CA ILE A 114 -16.98 -50.41 -12.85
C ILE A 114 -17.79 -49.37 -12.08
N PHE A 115 -17.76 -49.47 -10.75
CA PHE A 115 -18.47 -48.55 -9.86
C PHE A 115 -17.76 -48.46 -8.51
N ASP A 116 -17.59 -47.24 -8.00
CA ASP A 116 -16.88 -46.96 -6.74
C ASP A 116 -17.65 -45.95 -5.84
N GLY A 117 -18.97 -45.87 -6.01
CA GLY A 117 -19.78 -44.87 -5.29
C GLY A 117 -19.55 -43.45 -5.78
N PHE A 118 -19.08 -43.27 -7.05
CA PHE A 118 -18.69 -42.00 -7.66
C PHE A 118 -17.41 -41.37 -7.07
N ALA A 119 -16.59 -42.11 -6.31
CA ALA A 119 -15.34 -41.61 -5.76
C ALA A 119 -14.43 -41.05 -6.86
N THR A 120 -14.12 -41.85 -7.89
CA THR A 120 -13.25 -41.45 -9.01
C THR A 120 -13.82 -40.25 -9.77
N ARG A 121 -15.13 -40.22 -10.01
CA ARG A 121 -15.78 -39.08 -10.68
C ARG A 121 -15.62 -37.78 -9.88
N ASN A 122 -15.86 -37.85 -8.56
CA ASN A 122 -15.74 -36.66 -7.70
C ASN A 122 -14.27 -36.28 -7.48
N GLU A 123 -13.34 -37.23 -7.47
CA GLU A 123 -11.91 -36.98 -7.43
C GLU A 123 -11.44 -36.21 -8.67
N VAL A 124 -11.84 -36.61 -9.88
CA VAL A 124 -11.55 -35.87 -11.12
C VAL A 124 -12.11 -34.45 -11.08
N ARG A 125 -13.32 -34.28 -10.53
CA ARG A 125 -13.93 -32.94 -10.35
C ARG A 125 -13.13 -32.09 -9.35
N ARG A 126 -12.74 -32.69 -8.22
CA ARG A 126 -11.89 -32.05 -7.20
C ARG A 126 -10.58 -31.57 -7.81
N LEU A 127 -9.90 -32.45 -8.56
CA LEU A 127 -8.64 -32.14 -9.24
C LEU A 127 -8.82 -31.05 -10.31
N SER A 128 -9.94 -31.10 -11.04
CA SER A 128 -10.26 -30.04 -12.02
C SER A 128 -10.44 -28.67 -11.35
N LYS A 129 -11.09 -28.62 -10.17
CA LYS A 129 -11.23 -27.38 -9.38
C LYS A 129 -9.90 -26.95 -8.78
N ALA A 130 -9.08 -27.89 -8.27
CA ALA A 130 -7.73 -27.61 -7.80
C ALA A 130 -6.83 -27.05 -8.92
N LYS A 131 -6.94 -27.56 -10.17
CA LYS A 131 -6.27 -26.98 -11.35
C LYS A 131 -6.66 -25.51 -11.55
N LEU A 132 -7.96 -25.16 -11.41
CA LEU A 132 -8.41 -23.78 -11.53
C LEU A 132 -7.84 -22.88 -10.43
N VAL A 133 -7.74 -23.38 -9.21
CA VAL A 133 -7.06 -22.65 -8.13
C VAL A 133 -5.63 -22.31 -8.54
N ARG A 134 -4.88 -23.27 -9.10
CA ARG A 134 -3.50 -23.04 -9.55
C ARG A 134 -3.42 -22.07 -10.74
N TYR A 135 -4.40 -22.12 -11.64
CA TYR A 135 -4.51 -21.15 -12.72
C TYR A 135 -4.70 -19.72 -12.21
N TYR A 136 -5.62 -19.50 -11.25
CA TYR A 136 -5.83 -18.18 -10.68
C TYR A 136 -4.64 -17.73 -9.81
N GLU A 137 -3.95 -18.64 -9.13
CA GLU A 137 -2.69 -18.32 -8.44
C GLU A 137 -1.58 -17.88 -9.42
N LEU A 138 -1.53 -18.47 -10.62
CA LEU A 138 -0.62 -18.02 -11.69
C LEU A 138 -0.97 -16.61 -12.16
N LEU A 139 -2.26 -16.31 -12.37
CA LEU A 139 -2.70 -14.97 -12.75
C LEU A 139 -2.40 -13.94 -11.65
N ASP A 140 -2.65 -14.26 -10.38
CA ASP A 140 -2.36 -13.39 -9.25
C ASP A 140 -0.86 -13.08 -9.15
N SER A 141 -0.01 -14.10 -9.27
CA SER A 141 1.45 -13.92 -9.31
C SER A 141 1.89 -13.05 -10.51
N SER A 142 1.26 -13.23 -11.67
CA SER A 142 1.55 -12.42 -12.87
C SER A 142 1.16 -10.95 -12.70
N GLU A 143 -0.02 -10.66 -12.10
CA GLU A 143 -0.48 -9.32 -11.76
C GLU A 143 0.48 -8.64 -10.76
N ASN A 144 0.89 -9.38 -9.73
CA ASN A 144 1.80 -8.88 -8.69
C ASN A 144 3.20 -8.60 -9.26
N VAL A 145 3.76 -9.50 -10.07
CA VAL A 145 5.07 -9.31 -10.72
C VAL A 145 5.03 -8.15 -11.71
N ALA A 146 3.95 -7.98 -12.47
CA ALA A 146 3.77 -6.84 -13.36
C ALA A 146 3.75 -5.52 -12.58
N LEU A 147 3.04 -5.47 -11.44
CA LEU A 147 2.99 -4.30 -10.56
C LEU A 147 4.36 -3.99 -9.94
N GLU A 148 5.07 -5.01 -9.44
CA GLU A 148 6.40 -4.84 -8.84
C GLU A 148 7.44 -4.39 -9.88
N ALA A 149 7.39 -4.90 -11.11
CA ALA A 149 8.26 -4.45 -12.20
C ALA A 149 7.98 -2.99 -12.60
N ALA A 150 6.69 -2.63 -12.70
CA ALA A 150 6.28 -1.26 -12.96
C ALA A 150 6.72 -0.32 -11.83
N ARG A 151 6.59 -0.74 -10.58
CA ARG A 151 7.07 0.00 -9.42
C ARG A 151 8.60 0.19 -9.46
N ALA A 152 9.36 -0.88 -9.76
CA ALA A 152 10.81 -0.79 -9.84
C ALA A 152 11.27 0.20 -10.93
N TYR A 153 10.58 0.21 -12.08
CA TYR A 153 10.83 1.20 -13.14
C TYR A 153 10.57 2.63 -12.66
N LEU A 154 9.42 2.86 -12.01
CA LEU A 154 9.03 4.15 -11.49
C LEU A 154 9.96 4.62 -10.36
N ASP A 155 10.43 3.71 -9.51
CA ASP A 155 11.38 4.04 -8.44
C ASP A 155 12.74 4.44 -9.03
N VAL A 156 13.25 3.76 -10.07
CA VAL A 156 14.50 4.20 -10.76
C VAL A 156 14.31 5.58 -11.39
N LEU A 157 13.15 5.84 -12.02
CA LEU A 157 12.83 7.16 -12.56
C LEU A 157 12.82 8.23 -11.46
N ARG A 158 12.14 7.96 -10.35
CA ARG A 158 12.07 8.83 -9.17
C ARG A 158 13.45 9.22 -8.67
N TYR A 159 14.28 8.22 -8.39
CA TYR A 159 15.60 8.49 -7.81
C TYR A 159 16.60 9.08 -8.79
N ARG A 160 16.42 8.90 -10.09
CA ARG A 160 17.17 9.70 -11.09
C ARG A 160 16.81 11.18 -11.01
N PHE A 161 15.52 11.53 -10.94
CA PHE A 161 15.10 12.92 -10.76
C PHE A 161 15.57 13.51 -9.42
N LEU A 162 15.47 12.74 -8.33
CA LEU A 162 15.91 13.20 -7.01
C LEU A 162 17.44 13.39 -6.96
N ASN A 163 18.20 12.51 -7.60
CA ASN A 163 19.66 12.66 -7.71
C ASN A 163 20.03 13.89 -8.53
N ASN A 164 19.39 14.14 -9.68
CA ASN A 164 19.62 15.35 -10.47
C ASN A 164 19.29 16.62 -9.67
N LEU A 165 18.18 16.64 -8.90
CA LEU A 165 17.87 17.76 -8.01
C LEU A 165 18.93 17.96 -6.92
N ALA A 166 19.51 16.89 -6.39
CA ALA A 166 20.57 16.95 -5.40
C ALA A 166 21.89 17.44 -6.03
N GLU A 167 22.21 17.05 -7.27
CA GLU A 167 23.34 17.55 -8.04
C GLU A 167 23.22 19.06 -8.30
N ASP A 168 22.07 19.52 -8.79
CA ASP A 168 21.79 20.93 -9.01
C ASP A 168 21.92 21.73 -7.71
N ASN A 169 21.38 21.23 -6.61
CA ASN A 169 21.48 21.86 -5.30
C ASN A 169 22.94 21.96 -4.82
N TYR A 170 23.72 20.88 -4.98
CA TYR A 170 25.15 20.88 -4.67
C TYR A 170 25.89 21.95 -5.49
N VAL A 171 25.67 22.03 -6.81
CA VAL A 171 26.31 22.99 -7.69
C VAL A 171 25.99 24.42 -7.26
N GLN A 172 24.74 24.74 -6.91
CA GLN A 172 24.34 26.07 -6.45
C GLN A 172 25.00 26.43 -5.12
N HIS A 173 25.01 25.54 -4.14
CA HIS A 173 25.67 25.80 -2.84
C HIS A 173 27.19 25.90 -2.97
N LYS A 174 27.81 25.07 -3.82
CA LYS A 174 29.25 25.14 -4.10
C LYS A 174 29.62 26.48 -4.77
N ALA A 175 28.86 26.93 -5.77
CA ALA A 175 29.08 28.21 -6.43
C ALA A 175 28.96 29.37 -5.44
N THR A 176 27.94 29.37 -4.59
CA THR A 176 27.73 30.38 -3.54
C THR A 176 28.89 30.40 -2.55
N TYR A 177 29.33 29.24 -2.08
CA TYR A 177 30.45 29.11 -1.16
C TYR A 177 31.75 29.67 -1.77
N GLU A 178 32.08 29.31 -3.01
CA GLU A 178 33.28 29.80 -3.70
C GLU A 178 33.26 31.34 -3.94
N GLN A 179 32.08 31.89 -4.22
CA GLN A 179 31.92 33.34 -4.33
C GLN A 179 32.17 34.04 -2.99
N LEU A 180 31.62 33.51 -1.90
CA LEU A 180 31.83 34.07 -0.56
C LEU A 180 33.26 33.91 -0.07
N LEU A 181 33.89 32.76 -0.38
CA LEU A 181 35.31 32.53 -0.06
C LEU A 181 36.20 33.62 -0.69
N ARG A 182 35.99 33.88 -1.99
CA ARG A 182 36.75 34.97 -2.69
C ARG A 182 36.48 36.34 -2.11
N ARG A 183 35.23 36.69 -1.77
CA ARG A 183 34.88 37.97 -1.13
C ARG A 183 35.50 38.10 0.26
N THR A 184 35.54 37.01 1.04
CA THR A 184 36.13 37.01 2.38
C THR A 184 37.66 37.15 2.32
N GLN A 185 38.31 36.46 1.38
CA GLN A 185 39.75 36.55 1.15
C GLN A 185 40.19 37.97 0.69
N SER A 186 39.33 38.66 -0.06
CA SER A 186 39.58 40.06 -0.47
C SER A 186 39.24 41.11 0.61
N GLY A 187 38.79 40.66 1.82
CA GLY A 187 38.48 41.53 2.94
C GLY A 187 37.09 42.20 2.88
N VAL A 188 36.28 41.92 1.85
CA VAL A 188 34.94 42.55 1.65
C VAL A 188 33.81 41.67 2.21
N GLY A 189 34.02 40.35 2.38
CA GLY A 189 33.02 39.41 2.84
C GLY A 189 33.00 39.20 4.36
N ARG A 190 31.83 38.88 4.93
CA ARG A 190 31.69 38.53 6.34
C ARG A 190 32.08 37.05 6.53
N ARG A 191 32.91 36.75 7.53
CA ARG A 191 33.30 35.37 7.85
C ARG A 191 32.13 34.49 8.23
N VAL A 192 31.11 35.04 8.94
CA VAL A 192 29.90 34.33 9.33
C VAL A 192 29.12 33.82 8.12
N ASP A 193 29.00 34.61 7.05
CA ASP A 193 28.32 34.23 5.81
C ASP A 193 29.05 33.04 5.12
N LEU A 194 30.39 33.04 5.17
CA LEU A 194 31.19 31.94 4.65
C LEU A 194 30.99 30.63 5.42
N GLU A 195 31.02 30.68 6.76
CA GLU A 195 30.81 29.53 7.62
C GLU A 195 29.37 28.95 7.41
N GLN A 196 28.38 29.83 7.25
CA GLN A 196 27.01 29.45 6.97
C GLN A 196 26.86 28.78 5.59
N ALA A 197 27.46 29.34 4.54
CA ALA A 197 27.48 28.74 3.23
C ALA A 197 28.21 27.37 3.24
N GLY A 198 29.31 27.26 4.00
CA GLY A 198 30.01 26.00 4.21
C GLY A 198 29.14 24.91 4.84
N SER A 199 28.35 25.28 5.87
CA SER A 199 27.39 24.36 6.47
C SER A 199 26.30 23.89 5.50
N ARG A 200 25.79 24.80 4.64
CA ARG A 200 24.79 24.44 3.61
C ARG A 200 25.39 23.59 2.50
N LEU A 201 26.65 23.84 2.12
CA LEU A 201 27.36 22.99 1.16
C LEU A 201 27.54 21.56 1.72
N ALA A 202 27.97 21.43 2.98
CA ALA A 202 28.08 20.11 3.62
C ALA A 202 26.73 19.35 3.64
N LEU A 203 25.62 20.05 3.90
CA LEU A 203 24.28 19.46 3.82
C LEU A 203 23.93 19.01 2.38
N ALA A 204 24.28 19.80 1.38
CA ALA A 204 24.08 19.43 -0.02
C ALA A 204 24.91 18.20 -0.44
N GLU A 205 26.15 18.04 0.08
CA GLU A 205 26.98 16.85 -0.11
C GLU A 205 26.36 15.59 0.53
N ILE A 206 25.83 15.72 1.73
CA ILE A 206 25.09 14.62 2.41
C ILE A 206 23.87 14.22 1.59
N ASN A 207 23.08 15.17 1.11
CA ASN A 207 21.91 14.90 0.30
C ASN A 207 22.28 14.19 -1.02
N LEU A 208 23.31 14.66 -1.72
CA LEU A 208 23.79 14.05 -2.96
C LEU A 208 24.25 12.60 -2.73
N THR A 209 25.04 12.37 -1.69
CA THR A 209 25.51 11.01 -1.34
C THR A 209 24.34 10.09 -1.03
N THR A 210 23.34 10.58 -0.29
CA THR A 210 22.15 9.81 0.07
C THR A 210 21.31 9.45 -1.15
N GLU A 211 21.05 10.42 -2.06
CA GLU A 211 20.25 10.13 -3.25
C GLU A 211 20.99 9.21 -4.23
N SER A 212 22.31 9.31 -4.31
CA SER A 212 23.13 8.39 -5.11
C SER A 212 23.08 6.97 -4.57
N ALA A 213 23.12 6.78 -3.25
CA ALA A 213 22.96 5.48 -2.60
C ALA A 213 21.55 4.90 -2.83
N ASN A 214 20.51 5.73 -2.68
CA ASN A 214 19.13 5.33 -2.96
C ASN A 214 18.96 4.89 -4.42
N LEU A 215 19.54 5.61 -5.36
CA LEU A 215 19.51 5.27 -6.79
C LEU A 215 20.18 3.91 -7.05
N HIS A 216 21.31 3.64 -6.40
CA HIS A 216 21.97 2.33 -6.47
C HIS A 216 21.03 1.21 -5.97
N ASP A 217 20.38 1.39 -4.84
CA ASP A 217 19.52 0.38 -4.22
C ASP A 217 18.29 0.06 -5.08
N VAL A 218 17.62 1.08 -5.63
CA VAL A 218 16.48 0.85 -6.53
C VAL A 218 16.90 0.25 -7.85
N THR A 219 18.11 0.56 -8.35
CA THR A 219 18.68 -0.04 -9.55
C THR A 219 18.93 -1.54 -9.32
N ALA A 220 19.49 -1.92 -8.17
CA ALA A 220 19.69 -3.32 -7.80
C ALA A 220 18.36 -4.08 -7.70
N ARG A 221 17.31 -3.45 -7.13
CA ARG A 221 15.95 -4.03 -7.07
C ARG A 221 15.36 -4.21 -8.47
N TYR A 222 15.50 -3.22 -9.35
CA TYR A 222 15.07 -3.32 -10.74
C TYR A 222 15.74 -4.50 -11.45
N MET A 223 17.08 -4.63 -11.31
CA MET A 223 17.84 -5.72 -11.92
C MET A 223 17.37 -7.10 -11.42
N ARG A 224 17.04 -7.23 -10.16
CA ARG A 224 16.48 -8.48 -9.60
C ARG A 224 15.15 -8.88 -10.26
N LEU A 225 14.29 -7.90 -10.54
CA LEU A 225 12.93 -8.16 -11.07
C LEU A 225 12.91 -8.33 -12.58
N VAL A 226 13.68 -7.52 -13.30
CA VAL A 226 13.66 -7.46 -14.78
C VAL A 226 14.80 -8.23 -15.40
N ASN A 227 15.82 -8.62 -14.61
CA ASN A 227 17.04 -9.31 -15.02
C ASN A 227 17.84 -8.55 -16.10
N SER A 228 17.76 -7.23 -16.11
CA SER A 228 18.52 -6.37 -17.03
C SER A 228 18.81 -5.01 -16.37
N GLN A 229 19.78 -4.27 -16.91
CA GLN A 229 20.03 -2.90 -16.50
C GLN A 229 18.86 -1.99 -16.89
N PRO A 230 18.50 -1.00 -16.04
CA PRO A 230 17.50 -0.01 -16.45
C PRO A 230 17.98 0.77 -17.68
N PRO A 231 17.08 1.16 -18.59
CA PRO A 231 17.44 1.97 -19.76
C PRO A 231 18.15 3.26 -19.33
N ASN A 232 19.11 3.73 -20.15
CA ASN A 232 19.80 5.00 -19.89
C ASN A 232 18.83 6.18 -19.87
N ILE A 233 17.87 6.19 -20.79
CA ILE A 233 16.80 7.18 -20.83
C ILE A 233 15.52 6.50 -20.32
N ILE A 234 15.03 6.96 -19.17
CA ILE A 234 13.73 6.57 -18.60
C ILE A 234 12.78 7.75 -18.76
N VAL A 235 11.64 7.49 -19.35
CA VAL A 235 10.62 8.50 -19.62
C VAL A 235 9.43 8.29 -18.71
N PRO A 236 8.88 9.34 -18.07
CA PRO A 236 7.67 9.24 -17.25
C PRO A 236 6.51 8.70 -18.09
N PRO A 237 5.80 7.65 -17.64
CA PRO A 237 4.67 7.14 -18.37
C PRO A 237 3.50 8.13 -18.33
N ALA A 238 2.96 8.47 -19.49
CA ALA A 238 1.73 9.25 -19.59
C ALA A 238 0.54 8.33 -19.33
N LEU A 239 0.07 8.23 -18.09
CA LEU A 239 -1.16 7.51 -17.78
C LEU A 239 -2.35 8.30 -18.31
N VAL A 240 -2.98 7.76 -19.35
CA VAL A 240 -4.25 8.29 -19.86
C VAL A 240 -5.33 7.88 -18.86
N GLY A 241 -5.92 8.84 -18.17
CA GLY A 241 -6.95 8.62 -17.14
C GLY A 241 -8.25 7.98 -17.63
N GLY A 242 -8.34 7.57 -18.91
CA GLY A 242 -9.55 6.99 -19.53
C GLY A 242 -9.90 5.56 -19.10
N ALA A 243 -9.00 4.85 -18.43
CA ALA A 243 -9.25 3.47 -18.00
C ALA A 243 -9.56 3.32 -16.51
N HIS A 244 -9.54 4.42 -15.75
CA HIS A 244 -9.84 4.40 -14.32
C HIS A 244 -11.35 4.36 -14.07
N PRO A 245 -11.88 3.48 -13.20
CA PRO A 245 -13.29 3.43 -12.87
C PRO A 245 -13.81 4.77 -12.32
N ASN A 246 -15.02 5.16 -12.72
CA ASN A 246 -15.60 6.44 -12.31
C ASN A 246 -16.03 6.47 -10.83
N SER A 247 -16.21 5.30 -10.23
CA SER A 247 -16.59 5.17 -8.82
C SER A 247 -15.94 3.97 -8.17
N GLN A 248 -15.77 4.04 -6.84
CA GLN A 248 -15.30 2.92 -6.04
C GLN A 248 -16.23 1.70 -6.15
N ALA A 249 -17.54 1.91 -6.30
CA ALA A 249 -18.50 0.84 -6.47
C ALA A 249 -18.29 0.10 -7.78
N GLU A 250 -18.00 0.81 -8.87
CA GLU A 250 -17.63 0.23 -10.16
C GLU A 250 -16.34 -0.58 -10.07
N ALA A 251 -15.31 -0.05 -9.41
CA ALA A 251 -14.05 -0.76 -9.17
C ALA A 251 -14.25 -2.05 -8.38
N ILE A 252 -15.10 -2.04 -7.35
CA ILE A 252 -15.46 -3.25 -6.57
C ILE A 252 -16.24 -4.24 -7.46
N GLY A 253 -17.12 -3.78 -8.32
CA GLY A 253 -17.83 -4.64 -9.28
C GLY A 253 -16.89 -5.36 -10.25
N ILE A 254 -15.81 -4.69 -10.69
CA ILE A 254 -14.77 -5.31 -11.53
C ILE A 254 -13.94 -6.31 -10.70
N LEU A 255 -13.53 -5.95 -9.48
CA LEU A 255 -12.80 -6.84 -8.56
C LEU A 255 -13.54 -8.17 -8.37
N HIS A 256 -14.85 -8.14 -8.12
CA HIS A 256 -15.65 -9.36 -7.91
C HIS A 256 -15.62 -10.32 -9.09
N LYS A 257 -15.39 -9.82 -10.30
CA LYS A 257 -15.39 -10.63 -11.54
C LYS A 257 -14.01 -11.03 -12.01
N LYS A 258 -12.99 -10.22 -11.71
CA LYS A 258 -11.67 -10.35 -12.33
C LYS A 258 -10.52 -10.61 -11.36
N ASN A 259 -10.67 -10.31 -10.05
CA ASN A 259 -9.57 -10.46 -9.11
C ASN A 259 -9.20 -11.95 -8.93
N PRO A 260 -7.98 -12.37 -9.32
CA PRO A 260 -7.61 -13.77 -9.35
C PRO A 260 -7.47 -14.39 -7.96
N ALA A 261 -7.04 -13.64 -6.95
CA ALA A 261 -6.94 -14.14 -5.57
C ALA A 261 -8.32 -14.50 -4.99
N LEU A 262 -9.34 -13.68 -5.28
CA LEU A 262 -10.72 -13.96 -4.86
C LEU A 262 -11.31 -15.15 -5.62
N LEU A 263 -11.07 -15.25 -6.92
CA LEU A 263 -11.53 -16.37 -7.76
C LEU A 263 -10.89 -17.69 -7.32
N ALA A 264 -9.58 -17.70 -7.00
CA ALA A 264 -8.88 -18.87 -6.45
C ALA A 264 -9.53 -19.35 -5.14
N ALA A 265 -9.90 -18.43 -4.25
CA ALA A 265 -10.54 -18.77 -2.99
C ALA A 265 -11.93 -19.39 -3.19
N VAL A 266 -12.70 -18.94 -4.19
CA VAL A 266 -14.00 -19.52 -4.54
C VAL A 266 -13.85 -20.94 -5.08
N GLU A 267 -12.92 -21.15 -6.03
CA GLU A 267 -12.67 -22.49 -6.59
C GLU A 267 -12.13 -23.48 -5.53
N SER A 268 -11.42 -22.99 -4.51
CA SER A 268 -10.97 -23.81 -3.37
C SER A 268 -12.14 -24.37 -2.56
N ILE A 269 -13.27 -23.66 -2.43
CA ILE A 269 -14.48 -24.15 -1.75
C ILE A 269 -15.12 -25.29 -2.55
N GLU A 270 -15.17 -25.13 -3.88
CA GLU A 270 -15.70 -26.17 -4.76
C GLU A 270 -14.84 -27.45 -4.71
N ALA A 271 -13.51 -27.28 -4.71
CA ALA A 271 -12.57 -28.40 -4.54
C ALA A 271 -12.81 -29.11 -3.19
N ALA A 272 -12.96 -28.35 -2.09
CA ALA A 272 -13.23 -28.89 -0.77
C ALA A 272 -14.61 -29.59 -0.68
N GLN A 273 -15.61 -29.11 -1.44
CA GLN A 273 -16.90 -29.79 -1.54
C GLN A 273 -16.76 -31.16 -2.19
N TYR A 274 -16.05 -31.25 -3.32
CA TYR A 274 -15.80 -32.55 -3.97
C TYR A 274 -14.94 -33.49 -3.11
N ASP A 275 -14.03 -32.96 -2.28
CA ASP A 275 -13.32 -33.76 -1.30
C ASP A 275 -14.28 -34.47 -0.32
N ILE A 276 -15.32 -33.79 0.16
CA ILE A 276 -16.37 -34.40 1.01
C ILE A 276 -17.07 -35.51 0.24
N ASP A 277 -17.45 -35.25 -1.03
CA ASP A 277 -18.19 -36.22 -1.84
C ASP A 277 -17.36 -37.48 -2.16
N VAL A 278 -16.04 -37.31 -2.35
CA VAL A 278 -15.08 -38.42 -2.45
C VAL A 278 -15.08 -39.29 -1.16
N ARG A 279 -15.11 -38.66 0.03
CA ARG A 279 -15.15 -39.41 1.32
C ARG A 279 -16.49 -40.10 1.53
N ARG A 280 -17.60 -39.50 1.12
CA ARG A 280 -18.95 -40.12 1.16
C ARG A 280 -19.07 -41.37 0.31
N ALA A 281 -18.29 -41.47 -0.77
CA ALA A 281 -18.26 -42.67 -1.57
C ALA A 281 -17.83 -43.94 -0.80
N ALA A 282 -17.13 -43.80 0.34
CA ALA A 282 -16.77 -44.92 1.21
C ALA A 282 -17.98 -45.69 1.79
N TYR A 283 -19.16 -45.05 1.85
CA TYR A 283 -20.40 -45.71 2.29
C TYR A 283 -21.04 -46.58 1.20
N SER A 284 -20.60 -46.45 -0.05
CA SER A 284 -21.14 -47.17 -1.19
C SER A 284 -20.36 -48.47 -1.44
N PRO A 285 -21.01 -49.52 -1.99
CA PRO A 285 -20.28 -50.68 -2.49
C PRO A 285 -19.42 -50.31 -3.68
N LYS A 286 -18.31 -51.01 -3.87
CA LYS A 286 -17.43 -50.94 -5.04
C LYS A 286 -17.61 -52.20 -5.88
N LEU A 287 -17.62 -52.03 -7.21
CA LEU A 287 -17.73 -53.10 -8.17
C LEU A 287 -16.55 -53.05 -9.12
N ASP A 288 -15.73 -54.07 -9.09
CA ASP A 288 -14.57 -54.23 -9.97
C ASP A 288 -14.75 -55.46 -10.85
N PHE A 289 -14.37 -55.35 -12.10
CA PHE A 289 -14.08 -56.47 -12.96
C PHE A 289 -12.62 -56.85 -12.85
N ARG A 290 -12.32 -58.11 -12.55
CA ARG A 290 -10.97 -58.62 -12.41
C ARG A 290 -10.81 -59.82 -13.35
N ALA A 291 -9.72 -59.82 -14.11
CA ALA A 291 -9.31 -60.94 -14.92
C ALA A 291 -7.81 -61.21 -14.64
N ARG A 292 -7.45 -62.42 -14.48
CA ARG A 292 -6.06 -62.84 -14.33
C ARG A 292 -5.74 -64.15 -14.99
N THR A 293 -4.59 -64.26 -15.53
CA THR A 293 -3.97 -65.52 -15.91
C THR A 293 -2.70 -65.73 -15.04
N ASP A 294 -2.64 -66.88 -14.41
CA ASP A 294 -1.54 -67.26 -13.52
C ASP A 294 -0.89 -68.51 -14.12
N ASN A 295 0.33 -68.38 -14.60
CA ASN A 295 1.13 -69.45 -15.11
C ASN A 295 2.32 -69.68 -14.14
N THR A 296 2.28 -70.85 -13.46
CA THR A 296 3.27 -71.15 -12.41
C THR A 296 3.75 -72.57 -12.58
N GLU A 297 5.07 -72.72 -12.66
CA GLU A 297 5.76 -74.00 -12.64
C GLU A 297 6.03 -74.46 -11.23
N ASN A 298 5.85 -75.77 -10.98
CA ASN A 298 6.06 -76.44 -9.68
C ASN A 298 5.21 -75.86 -8.54
N TYR A 299 3.99 -75.45 -8.84
CA TYR A 299 3.09 -74.85 -7.85
C TYR A 299 2.84 -75.82 -6.66
N GLN A 300 3.10 -75.33 -5.43
CA GLN A 300 3.00 -76.15 -4.19
C GLN A 300 3.81 -77.46 -4.22
N GLY A 301 4.93 -77.50 -4.95
CA GLY A 301 5.77 -78.65 -5.05
C GLY A 301 5.27 -79.77 -5.97
N VAL A 302 4.23 -79.52 -6.73
CA VAL A 302 3.74 -80.39 -7.80
C VAL A 302 4.47 -80.03 -9.08
N ASN A 303 5.27 -80.99 -9.60
CA ASN A 303 6.03 -80.79 -10.84
C ASN A 303 5.10 -80.56 -12.05
N GLY A 304 5.46 -79.56 -12.86
CA GLY A 304 4.78 -79.19 -14.07
C GLY A 304 4.19 -77.80 -14.07
N GLU A 305 3.68 -77.43 -15.21
CA GLU A 305 3.07 -76.13 -15.45
C GLU A 305 1.58 -76.14 -14.99
N ARG A 306 1.21 -75.11 -14.23
CA ARG A 306 -0.18 -74.86 -13.87
C ARG A 306 -0.62 -73.56 -14.46
N VAL A 307 -1.64 -73.59 -15.30
CA VAL A 307 -2.33 -72.41 -15.81
C VAL A 307 -3.67 -72.24 -15.12
N ASN A 308 -3.91 -71.03 -14.55
CA ASN A 308 -5.17 -70.70 -13.91
C ASN A 308 -5.69 -69.40 -14.47
N ASN A 309 -6.86 -69.44 -15.14
CA ASN A 309 -7.51 -68.26 -15.70
C ASN A 309 -8.79 -67.96 -14.92
N VAL A 310 -8.88 -66.75 -14.44
CA VAL A 310 -10.00 -66.27 -13.62
C VAL A 310 -10.55 -65.00 -14.23
N ALA A 311 -11.85 -64.89 -14.41
CA ALA A 311 -12.53 -63.64 -14.75
C ALA A 311 -13.75 -63.53 -13.80
N GLU A 312 -13.81 -62.42 -13.05
CA GLU A 312 -14.79 -62.28 -11.99
C GLU A 312 -15.26 -60.84 -11.84
N LEU A 313 -16.50 -60.66 -11.36
CA LEU A 313 -17.02 -59.39 -10.85
C LEU A 313 -16.93 -59.44 -9.32
N VAL A 314 -16.23 -58.50 -8.73
CA VAL A 314 -16.01 -58.44 -7.29
C VAL A 314 -16.71 -57.22 -6.72
N VAL A 315 -17.68 -57.48 -5.82
CA VAL A 315 -18.31 -56.45 -4.99
C VAL A 315 -17.60 -56.37 -3.66
N THR A 316 -17.10 -55.19 -3.33
CA THR A 316 -16.50 -54.92 -2.02
C THR A 316 -17.29 -53.85 -1.31
N TRP A 317 -17.80 -54.13 -0.13
CA TRP A 317 -18.54 -53.16 0.67
C TRP A 317 -18.06 -53.20 2.13
N ASN A 318 -17.59 -52.04 2.58
CA ASN A 318 -17.22 -51.90 3.99
C ASN A 318 -18.46 -51.56 4.80
N LEU A 319 -18.97 -52.53 5.56
CA LEU A 319 -20.20 -52.37 6.37
C LEU A 319 -19.94 -51.64 7.69
N PHE A 320 -18.75 -51.78 8.25
CA PHE A 320 -18.37 -51.14 9.51
C PHE A 320 -16.85 -51.07 9.67
N ASN A 321 -16.34 -49.89 9.95
CA ASN A 321 -14.90 -49.66 10.20
C ASN A 321 -14.64 -48.87 11.49
N GLY A 322 -15.43 -49.08 12.53
CA GLY A 322 -15.27 -48.44 13.83
C GLY A 322 -15.60 -46.93 13.83
N GLY A 323 -16.37 -46.45 12.84
CA GLY A 323 -16.77 -45.05 12.74
C GLY A 323 -15.74 -44.12 12.07
N ALA A 324 -14.66 -44.69 11.52
CA ALA A 324 -13.58 -43.93 10.88
C ALA A 324 -14.07 -43.09 9.68
N ASP A 325 -14.98 -43.66 8.85
CA ASP A 325 -15.49 -42.92 7.67
C ASP A 325 -16.34 -41.73 8.10
N ARG A 326 -17.17 -41.87 9.15
CA ARG A 326 -17.93 -40.74 9.70
C ARG A 326 -17.02 -39.62 10.26
N ALA A 327 -15.95 -40.01 10.97
CA ALA A 327 -15.00 -39.06 11.50
C ALA A 327 -14.24 -38.34 10.35
N ARG A 328 -13.89 -39.09 9.30
CA ARG A 328 -13.25 -38.54 8.09
C ARG A 328 -14.17 -37.60 7.34
N GLU A 329 -15.43 -37.92 7.13
CA GLU A 329 -16.41 -37.02 6.52
C GLU A 329 -16.50 -35.71 7.30
N LYS A 330 -16.65 -35.76 8.64
CA LYS A 330 -16.65 -34.55 9.48
C LYS A 330 -15.38 -33.75 9.38
N GLN A 331 -14.22 -34.41 9.33
CA GLN A 331 -12.91 -33.74 9.12
C GLN A 331 -12.91 -32.92 7.82
N TYR A 332 -13.45 -33.47 6.75
CA TYR A 332 -13.47 -32.77 5.45
C TYR A 332 -14.55 -31.68 5.39
N ILE A 333 -15.65 -31.81 6.16
CA ILE A 333 -16.60 -30.72 6.35
C ILE A 333 -15.90 -29.52 7.02
N GLU A 334 -15.10 -29.75 8.08
CA GLU A 334 -14.34 -28.67 8.71
C GLU A 334 -13.28 -28.06 7.79
N ARG A 335 -12.65 -28.85 6.91
CA ARG A 335 -11.74 -28.31 5.87
C ARG A 335 -12.48 -27.41 4.88
N LYS A 336 -13.73 -27.72 4.52
CA LYS A 336 -14.57 -26.83 3.72
C LYS A 336 -14.89 -25.53 4.49
N ASN A 337 -15.17 -25.59 5.79
CA ASN A 337 -15.39 -24.42 6.63
C ASN A 337 -14.13 -23.51 6.63
N VAL A 338 -12.94 -24.09 6.73
CA VAL A 338 -11.66 -23.33 6.55
C VAL A 338 -11.61 -22.63 5.20
N ALA A 339 -12.00 -23.29 4.11
CA ALA A 339 -12.02 -22.67 2.77
C ALA A 339 -13.03 -21.51 2.69
N LEU A 340 -14.19 -21.63 3.35
CA LEU A 340 -15.17 -20.53 3.46
C LEU A 340 -14.61 -19.32 4.21
N ASP A 341 -13.91 -19.54 5.33
CA ASP A 341 -13.30 -18.48 6.11
C ASP A 341 -12.15 -17.82 5.34
N LEU A 342 -11.34 -18.59 4.61
CA LEU A 342 -10.27 -18.07 3.76
C LEU A 342 -10.81 -17.23 2.59
N ARG A 343 -11.95 -17.61 1.99
CA ARG A 343 -12.64 -16.77 1.00
C ARG A 343 -13.09 -15.44 1.61
N GLU A 344 -13.70 -15.48 2.81
CA GLU A 344 -14.13 -14.26 3.50
C GLU A 344 -12.94 -13.34 3.81
N LYS A 345 -11.81 -13.93 4.24
CA LYS A 345 -10.55 -13.21 4.41
C LYS A 345 -10.09 -12.58 3.10
N ALA A 346 -10.02 -13.34 2.01
CA ALA A 346 -9.62 -12.84 0.70
C ALA A 346 -10.52 -11.68 0.23
N CYS A 347 -11.84 -11.79 0.46
CA CYS A 347 -12.79 -10.73 0.17
C CYS A 347 -12.48 -9.44 0.93
N ARG A 348 -12.19 -9.52 2.22
CA ARG A 348 -11.86 -8.34 3.05
C ARG A 348 -10.53 -7.73 2.63
N ASP A 349 -9.50 -8.55 2.42
CA ASP A 349 -8.15 -8.10 2.07
C ASP A 349 -8.15 -7.40 0.70
N THR A 350 -8.75 -8.00 -0.32
CA THR A 350 -8.80 -7.43 -1.68
C THR A 350 -9.62 -6.14 -1.72
N ARG A 351 -10.75 -6.10 -1.00
CA ARG A 351 -11.58 -4.89 -0.89
C ARG A 351 -10.83 -3.76 -0.19
N GLN A 352 -10.13 -4.04 0.91
CA GLN A 352 -9.31 -3.04 1.62
C GLN A 352 -8.21 -2.50 0.72
N THR A 353 -7.46 -3.38 0.07
CA THR A 353 -6.36 -3.00 -0.83
C THR A 353 -6.86 -2.11 -1.97
N LEU A 354 -7.96 -2.49 -2.61
CA LEU A 354 -8.57 -1.69 -3.67
C LEU A 354 -9.09 -0.34 -3.15
N ALA A 355 -9.76 -0.31 -1.99
CA ALA A 355 -10.29 0.92 -1.41
C ALA A 355 -9.18 1.93 -1.11
N ILE A 356 -8.04 1.47 -0.59
CA ILE A 356 -6.87 2.33 -0.33
C ILE A 356 -6.30 2.85 -1.66
N ALA A 357 -6.05 1.96 -2.64
CA ALA A 357 -5.46 2.34 -3.92
C ALA A 357 -6.36 3.34 -4.68
N TYR A 358 -7.67 3.10 -4.70
CA TYR A 358 -8.65 3.98 -5.34
C TYR A 358 -8.69 5.38 -4.69
N ASN A 359 -8.71 5.44 -3.35
CA ASN A 359 -8.68 6.71 -2.62
C ASN A 359 -7.36 7.46 -2.83
N ASP A 360 -6.24 6.74 -2.92
CA ASP A 360 -4.93 7.33 -3.17
C ASP A 360 -4.88 8.06 -4.51
N VAL A 361 -5.55 7.57 -5.55
CA VAL A 361 -5.62 8.27 -6.85
C VAL A 361 -6.21 9.66 -6.69
N SER A 362 -7.37 9.79 -6.03
CA SER A 362 -8.03 11.08 -5.83
C SER A 362 -7.19 12.02 -4.98
N ARG A 363 -6.69 11.53 -3.85
CA ARG A 363 -5.86 12.28 -2.91
C ARG A 363 -4.56 12.77 -3.55
N LEU A 364 -3.84 11.91 -4.25
CA LEU A 364 -2.54 12.24 -4.86
C LEU A 364 -2.71 13.17 -6.07
N LYS A 365 -3.79 13.03 -6.84
CA LYS A 365 -4.10 13.96 -7.93
C LYS A 365 -4.29 15.39 -7.42
N GLU A 366 -4.98 15.53 -6.31
CA GLU A 366 -5.18 16.82 -5.67
C GLU A 366 -3.89 17.37 -5.07
N GLN A 367 -3.15 16.52 -4.34
CA GLN A 367 -1.86 16.87 -3.75
C GLN A 367 -0.84 17.32 -4.80
N ALA A 368 -0.75 16.64 -5.94
CA ALA A 368 0.14 17.03 -7.05
C ALA A 368 -0.16 18.44 -7.55
N GLY A 369 -1.44 18.82 -7.65
CA GLY A 369 -1.85 20.17 -8.01
C GLY A 369 -1.33 21.25 -7.05
N PHE A 370 -1.43 21.01 -5.75
CA PHE A 370 -0.94 21.97 -4.74
C PHE A 370 0.59 22.05 -4.70
N VAL A 371 1.26 20.92 -4.77
CA VAL A 371 2.74 20.90 -4.74
C VAL A 371 3.31 21.57 -5.98
N ASN A 372 2.75 21.37 -7.17
CA ASN A 372 3.17 22.06 -8.39
C ASN A 372 2.95 23.59 -8.30
N SER A 373 1.83 24.01 -7.69
CA SER A 373 1.61 25.43 -7.41
C SER A 373 2.64 25.99 -6.43
N GLN A 374 2.97 25.24 -5.37
CA GLN A 374 4.01 25.61 -4.40
C GLN A 374 5.38 25.76 -5.07
N VAL A 375 5.79 24.81 -5.93
CA VAL A 375 7.05 24.90 -6.68
C VAL A 375 7.10 26.17 -7.51
N SER A 376 6.04 26.48 -8.29
CA SER A 376 5.99 27.69 -9.12
C SER A 376 6.09 28.97 -8.31
N LEU A 377 5.48 29.04 -7.13
CA LEU A 377 5.55 30.20 -6.24
C LEU A 377 6.95 30.36 -5.63
N LEU A 378 7.56 29.25 -5.18
CA LEU A 378 8.90 29.27 -4.61
C LEU A 378 9.98 29.59 -5.65
N GLU A 379 9.82 29.18 -6.90
CA GLU A 379 10.72 29.57 -7.99
C GLU A 379 10.74 31.10 -8.18
N LYS A 380 9.57 31.71 -8.25
CA LYS A 380 9.44 33.17 -8.35
C LYS A 380 9.99 33.90 -7.12
N THR A 381 9.75 33.35 -5.93
CA THR A 381 10.29 33.92 -4.68
C THR A 381 11.81 33.83 -4.64
N ARG A 382 12.38 32.68 -5.02
CA ARG A 382 13.81 32.46 -5.10
C ARG A 382 14.49 33.45 -6.05
N ASP A 383 13.90 33.62 -7.26
CA ASP A 383 14.45 34.54 -8.26
C ASP A 383 14.42 35.98 -7.75
N ALA A 384 13.31 36.43 -7.16
CA ALA A 384 13.20 37.74 -6.56
C ALA A 384 14.17 37.96 -5.39
N TYR A 385 14.38 36.93 -4.54
CA TYR A 385 15.34 37.03 -3.43
C TYR A 385 16.79 37.05 -3.92
N ARG A 386 17.09 36.34 -5.01
CA ARG A 386 18.41 36.40 -5.64
C ARG A 386 18.71 37.79 -6.15
N ASP A 387 17.78 38.41 -6.90
CA ASP A 387 17.93 39.78 -7.41
C ASP A 387 18.10 40.79 -6.26
N GLN A 388 17.33 40.67 -5.18
CA GLN A 388 17.44 41.54 -4.00
C GLN A 388 18.75 41.33 -3.23
N TYR A 389 19.24 40.09 -3.16
CA TYR A 389 20.54 39.79 -2.53
C TYR A 389 21.70 40.41 -3.34
N ASP A 390 21.67 40.33 -4.66
CA ASP A 390 22.71 40.86 -5.53
C ASP A 390 22.86 42.38 -5.40
N VAL A 391 21.76 43.10 -5.12
CA VAL A 391 21.76 44.55 -4.86
C VAL A 391 21.91 44.90 -3.37
N GLY A 392 22.10 43.89 -2.48
CA GLY A 392 22.34 44.07 -1.05
C GLY A 392 21.10 44.39 -0.20
N GLN A 393 19.89 44.18 -0.73
CA GLN A 393 18.62 44.42 -0.02
C GLN A 393 18.11 43.22 0.78
N ARG A 394 18.69 42.05 0.55
CA ARG A 394 18.34 40.80 1.25
C ARG A 394 19.56 40.12 1.87
N THR A 395 19.34 39.32 2.87
CA THR A 395 20.41 38.54 3.51
C THR A 395 20.70 37.26 2.72
N LEU A 396 21.91 36.75 2.84
CA LEU A 396 22.28 35.44 2.32
C LEU A 396 21.40 34.32 2.90
N LEU A 397 21.03 34.43 4.19
CA LEU A 397 20.23 33.46 4.87
C LEU A 397 18.86 33.26 4.19
N ASP A 398 18.18 34.38 3.87
CA ASP A 398 16.88 34.35 3.18
C ASP A 398 16.96 33.59 1.85
N LEU A 399 18.04 33.85 1.07
CA LEU A 399 18.26 33.16 -0.21
C LEU A 399 18.53 31.68 -0.03
N LEU A 400 19.42 31.29 0.88
CA LEU A 400 19.77 29.88 1.13
C LEU A 400 18.59 29.08 1.70
N ASP A 401 17.77 29.70 2.54
CA ASP A 401 16.57 29.06 3.09
C ASP A 401 15.53 28.83 2.00
N THR A 402 15.32 29.81 1.12
CA THR A 402 14.40 29.68 -0.04
C THR A 402 14.87 28.60 -1.03
N GLU A 403 16.20 28.48 -1.27
CA GLU A 403 16.75 27.38 -2.11
C GLU A 403 16.46 26.01 -1.48
N ASN A 404 16.56 25.84 -0.16
CA ASN A 404 16.23 24.60 0.53
C ASN A 404 14.72 24.29 0.50
N GLU A 405 13.88 25.32 0.68
CA GLU A 405 12.42 25.16 0.55
C GLU A 405 12.04 24.75 -0.89
N LEU A 406 12.64 25.36 -1.89
CA LEU A 406 12.42 25.02 -3.30
C LEU A 406 12.86 23.58 -3.60
N LEU A 407 14.05 23.15 -3.11
CA LEU A 407 14.50 21.76 -3.24
C LEU A 407 13.47 20.81 -2.62
N SER A 408 13.00 21.10 -1.40
CA SER A 408 12.01 20.28 -0.69
C SER A 408 10.68 20.20 -1.45
N ALA A 409 10.21 21.32 -2.01
CA ALA A 409 8.99 21.37 -2.82
C ALA A 409 9.15 20.58 -4.13
N ARG A 410 10.28 20.70 -4.84
CA ARG A 410 10.57 19.94 -6.06
C ARG A 410 10.66 18.44 -5.79
N ARG A 411 11.30 18.03 -4.69
CA ARG A 411 11.32 16.62 -4.24
C ARG A 411 9.89 16.11 -3.99
N SER A 412 9.06 16.91 -3.33
CA SER A 412 7.66 16.59 -3.07
C SER A 412 6.84 16.45 -4.36
N ALA A 413 7.11 17.30 -5.38
CA ALA A 413 6.46 17.23 -6.68
C ALA A 413 6.81 15.93 -7.42
N VAL A 414 8.09 15.57 -7.48
CA VAL A 414 8.54 14.29 -8.08
C VAL A 414 7.89 13.11 -7.38
N ASN A 415 7.87 13.10 -6.04
CA ASN A 415 7.25 12.03 -5.28
C ASN A 415 5.74 11.94 -5.55
N ALA A 416 5.02 13.05 -5.53
CA ALA A 416 3.57 13.07 -5.78
C ALA A 416 3.20 12.56 -7.18
N ASP A 417 3.96 12.90 -8.19
CA ASP A 417 3.74 12.49 -9.59
C ASP A 417 3.95 10.97 -9.76
N ILE A 418 5.04 10.45 -9.22
CA ILE A 418 5.35 9.02 -9.28
C ILE A 418 4.37 8.21 -8.42
N ASP A 419 4.02 8.69 -7.23
CA ASP A 419 3.06 8.02 -6.35
C ASP A 419 1.65 8.01 -6.95
N LEU A 420 1.24 9.08 -7.65
CA LEU A 420 -0.03 9.12 -8.39
C LEU A 420 -0.05 8.05 -9.50
N THR A 421 1.02 7.97 -10.28
CA THR A 421 1.19 6.94 -11.31
C THR A 421 1.08 5.54 -10.72
N LEU A 422 1.77 5.29 -9.62
CA LEU A 422 1.73 4.01 -8.92
C LEU A 422 0.35 3.70 -8.32
N ALA A 423 -0.40 4.71 -7.85
CA ALA A 423 -1.76 4.53 -7.33
C ALA A 423 -2.74 4.05 -8.43
N TYR A 424 -2.62 4.57 -9.66
CA TYR A 424 -3.39 4.05 -10.81
C TYR A 424 -3.07 2.57 -11.06
N LEU A 425 -1.79 2.20 -11.11
CA LEU A 425 -1.37 0.82 -11.34
C LEU A 425 -1.82 -0.13 -10.22
N ARG A 426 -1.73 0.32 -8.96
CA ARG A 426 -2.25 -0.43 -7.80
C ARG A 426 -3.76 -0.64 -7.86
N THR A 427 -4.51 0.33 -8.37
CA THR A 427 -5.96 0.21 -8.54
C THR A 427 -6.27 -0.88 -9.57
N HIS A 428 -5.57 -0.91 -10.72
CA HIS A 428 -5.72 -1.97 -11.72
C HIS A 428 -5.31 -3.34 -11.19
N ALA A 429 -4.19 -3.45 -10.48
CA ALA A 429 -3.77 -4.70 -9.84
C ALA A 429 -4.78 -5.17 -8.78
N GLY A 430 -5.31 -4.25 -7.95
CA GLY A 430 -6.35 -4.56 -6.97
C GLY A 430 -7.65 -5.08 -7.59
N MET A 431 -7.99 -4.63 -8.79
CA MET A 431 -9.11 -5.16 -9.58
C MET A 431 -8.80 -6.48 -10.31
N GLY A 432 -7.52 -6.87 -10.46
CA GLY A 432 -7.07 -7.99 -11.30
C GLY A 432 -7.14 -7.67 -12.79
N THR A 433 -6.86 -6.44 -13.18
CA THR A 433 -6.93 -5.95 -14.56
C THR A 433 -5.64 -5.31 -15.06
N LEU A 434 -4.54 -5.40 -14.33
CA LEU A 434 -3.29 -4.74 -14.70
C LEU A 434 -2.66 -5.37 -15.96
N LEU A 435 -2.70 -6.72 -16.08
CA LEU A 435 -2.22 -7.40 -17.28
C LEU A 435 -3.03 -6.99 -18.52
N GLU A 436 -4.36 -6.90 -18.39
CA GLU A 436 -5.26 -6.43 -19.45
C GLU A 436 -5.02 -4.95 -19.79
N PHE A 437 -4.86 -4.10 -18.76
CA PHE A 437 -4.58 -2.68 -18.92
C PHE A 437 -3.29 -2.42 -19.71
N PHE A 438 -2.24 -3.18 -19.43
CA PHE A 438 -1.01 -3.13 -20.19
C PHE A 438 -1.08 -3.87 -21.53
N GLY A 439 -2.08 -4.74 -21.72
CA GLY A 439 -2.17 -5.65 -22.86
C GLY A 439 -0.98 -6.62 -22.89
N LEU A 440 -0.65 -7.23 -21.74
CA LEU A 440 0.47 -8.17 -21.61
C LEU A 440 0.08 -9.56 -22.08
N GLU A 441 1.03 -10.25 -22.69
CA GLU A 441 0.93 -11.67 -22.97
C GLU A 441 1.12 -12.48 -21.68
N LYS A 442 0.34 -13.53 -21.52
CA LYS A 442 0.41 -14.47 -20.40
C LYS A 442 1.29 -15.65 -20.79
N LEU A 443 1.89 -16.31 -19.78
CA LEU A 443 2.63 -17.56 -19.99
C LEU A 443 1.75 -18.70 -20.49
N ASP A 444 0.46 -18.65 -20.19
CA ASP A 444 -0.52 -19.62 -20.66
C ASP A 444 -1.68 -18.91 -21.35
N THR A 445 -2.09 -19.43 -22.51
CA THR A 445 -3.22 -18.91 -23.31
C THR A 445 -4.56 -19.48 -22.88
N ASP A 446 -4.57 -20.46 -21.96
CA ASP A 446 -5.81 -21.02 -21.43
C ASP A 446 -6.60 -19.93 -20.68
N THR A 447 -7.91 -19.86 -20.96
CA THR A 447 -8.86 -19.01 -20.24
C THR A 447 -9.97 -19.87 -19.65
N PRO A 448 -10.67 -19.43 -18.60
CA PRO A 448 -11.84 -20.18 -18.10
C PRO A 448 -12.84 -20.52 -19.21
N GLU A 449 -13.07 -19.58 -20.13
CA GLU A 449 -13.97 -19.76 -21.27
C GLU A 449 -13.45 -20.81 -22.26
N SER A 450 -12.14 -20.81 -22.57
CA SER A 450 -11.52 -21.83 -23.44
C SER A 450 -11.56 -23.23 -22.82
N MET A 451 -11.60 -23.30 -21.47
CA MET A 451 -11.77 -24.53 -20.71
C MET A 451 -13.25 -24.95 -20.57
N GLY A 452 -14.18 -24.20 -21.18
CA GLY A 452 -15.62 -24.48 -21.13
C GLY A 452 -16.27 -24.17 -19.76
N LEU A 453 -15.69 -23.27 -19.00
CA LEU A 453 -16.16 -22.89 -17.68
C LEU A 453 -16.96 -21.57 -17.73
N ALA A 454 -18.06 -21.52 -16.99
CA ALA A 454 -18.82 -20.29 -16.83
C ALA A 454 -18.04 -19.26 -16.00
N ALA A 455 -18.13 -17.98 -16.35
CA ALA A 455 -17.58 -16.90 -15.55
C ALA A 455 -18.18 -16.91 -14.13
N VAL A 456 -17.33 -16.87 -13.11
CA VAL A 456 -17.75 -16.85 -11.71
C VAL A 456 -17.93 -15.39 -11.30
N ASP A 457 -19.14 -15.03 -10.88
CA ASP A 457 -19.44 -13.74 -10.25
C ASP A 457 -19.44 -13.90 -8.73
N THR A 458 -18.47 -13.31 -8.08
CA THR A 458 -18.29 -13.40 -6.62
C THR A 458 -19.08 -12.36 -5.84
N SER A 459 -19.83 -11.48 -6.51
CA SER A 459 -20.65 -10.43 -5.87
C SER A 459 -21.66 -10.98 -4.85
N GLN A 460 -22.12 -12.21 -5.05
CA GLN A 460 -23.03 -12.90 -4.11
C GLN A 460 -22.38 -13.24 -2.76
N PHE A 461 -21.04 -13.36 -2.73
CA PHE A 461 -20.29 -13.81 -1.56
C PHE A 461 -19.50 -12.69 -0.89
N CYS A 462 -19.28 -11.58 -1.61
CA CYS A 462 -18.46 -10.46 -1.18
C CYS A 462 -19.29 -9.18 -1.22
N ALA A 463 -19.72 -8.68 -0.05
CA ALA A 463 -20.52 -7.47 0.02
C ALA A 463 -19.77 -6.27 -0.55
N ALA A 464 -20.40 -5.55 -1.50
CA ALA A 464 -19.90 -4.30 -2.06
C ALA A 464 -20.12 -3.18 -1.03
N GLN A 465 -19.18 -2.99 -0.10
CA GLN A 465 -19.24 -1.93 0.89
C GLN A 465 -18.17 -0.88 0.59
N ALA A 466 -18.61 0.27 0.06
CA ALA A 466 -17.73 1.41 -0.15
C ALA A 466 -17.35 2.05 1.19
N VAL A 467 -16.09 2.48 1.33
CA VAL A 467 -15.64 3.25 2.48
C VAL A 467 -16.14 4.68 2.32
N LYS A 468 -16.98 5.16 3.25
CA LYS A 468 -17.38 6.56 3.31
C LYS A 468 -16.32 7.33 4.10
N VAL A 469 -15.61 8.22 3.43
CA VAL A 469 -14.69 9.18 4.08
C VAL A 469 -15.40 10.52 4.15
N THR A 470 -15.46 11.11 5.35
CA THR A 470 -15.88 12.50 5.52
C THR A 470 -14.69 13.37 5.15
N ALA A 471 -14.68 13.90 3.93
CA ALA A 471 -13.69 14.90 3.53
C ALA A 471 -13.95 16.21 4.28
N SER A 472 -12.87 16.94 4.60
CA SER A 472 -12.98 18.29 5.15
C SER A 472 -13.65 19.21 4.11
N ASP A 473 -14.70 19.91 4.52
CA ASP A 473 -15.37 20.88 3.66
C ASP A 473 -14.50 22.13 3.52
N ARG A 474 -13.94 22.32 2.33
CA ARG A 474 -13.06 23.46 2.02
C ARG A 474 -13.78 24.79 1.99
N ASP A 475 -15.04 24.79 1.62
CA ASP A 475 -15.83 26.01 1.57
C ASP A 475 -16.11 26.49 3.00
N GLU A 476 -16.36 25.59 3.94
CA GLU A 476 -16.42 25.90 5.37
C GLU A 476 -15.09 26.43 5.90
N LEU A 477 -13.95 25.78 5.55
CA LEU A 477 -12.62 26.23 5.95
C LEU A 477 -12.27 27.60 5.36
N ASN A 478 -12.60 27.84 4.10
CA ASN A 478 -12.44 29.13 3.44
C ASN A 478 -13.30 30.22 4.09
N ALA A 479 -14.57 29.93 4.41
CA ALA A 479 -15.44 30.87 5.12
C ALA A 479 -14.89 31.23 6.50
N ARG A 480 -14.33 30.25 7.24
CA ARG A 480 -13.66 30.50 8.53
C ARG A 480 -12.41 31.36 8.37
N ALA A 481 -11.60 31.14 7.30
CA ALA A 481 -10.44 31.97 7.01
C ALA A 481 -10.85 33.41 6.66
N MET A 482 -11.90 33.60 5.86
CA MET A 482 -12.42 34.95 5.50
C MET A 482 -12.96 35.69 6.73
N THR A 483 -13.59 35.01 7.67
CA THR A 483 -14.00 35.64 8.95
C THR A 483 -12.83 36.14 9.77
N ILE A 484 -11.67 35.47 9.71
CA ILE A 484 -10.44 35.95 10.37
C ILE A 484 -9.91 37.20 9.67
N VAL A 485 -9.89 37.23 8.33
CA VAL A 485 -9.46 38.39 7.53
C VAL A 485 -10.35 39.58 7.76
N GLU A 486 -11.67 39.40 7.82
CA GLU A 486 -12.62 40.48 8.08
C GLU A 486 -12.49 41.04 9.49
N LYS A 487 -12.32 40.21 10.50
CA LYS A 487 -11.99 40.65 11.87
C LYS A 487 -10.69 41.43 11.95
N GLY A 488 -9.65 41.02 11.18
CA GLY A 488 -8.39 41.78 11.05
C GLY A 488 -8.57 43.14 10.35
N ARG A 489 -9.46 43.24 9.37
CA ARG A 489 -9.78 44.51 8.69
C ARG A 489 -10.58 45.48 9.55
N MET A 490 -11.48 44.99 10.40
CA MET A 490 -12.23 45.85 11.36
C MET A 490 -11.34 46.42 12.46
N GLY A 491 -10.14 45.84 12.70
CA GLY A 491 -9.13 46.36 13.64
C GLY A 491 -8.29 47.54 13.11
N THR A 492 -8.39 47.91 11.82
CA THR A 492 -7.57 48.97 11.18
C THR A 492 -8.39 50.22 10.78
N SER A 493 -9.65 50.38 11.20
CA SER A 493 -10.42 51.58 10.90
C SER A 493 -10.40 52.54 12.09
N THR A 494 -9.58 53.59 11.96
CA THR A 494 -9.63 54.95 12.50
C THR A 494 -10.21 55.13 13.91
N ALA A 495 -9.36 55.62 14.81
CA ALA A 495 -9.74 56.35 15.98
C ALA A 495 -10.72 57.49 15.63
N THR A 496 -11.97 57.36 16.01
CA THR A 496 -12.90 58.48 16.17
C THR A 496 -13.54 58.34 17.53
N VAL A 497 -13.20 59.31 18.34
CA VAL A 497 -13.82 59.82 19.57
C VAL A 497 -15.15 59.15 20.01
N GLY A 498 -15.09 58.55 21.17
CA GLY A 498 -16.04 58.49 22.24
C GLY A 498 -17.50 58.22 21.95
N LEU A 499 -17.89 56.93 22.24
CA LEU A 499 -19.19 56.65 22.83
C LEU A 499 -18.99 55.58 23.91
N PRO A 500 -19.65 55.64 25.05
CA PRO A 500 -19.36 54.78 26.20
C PRO A 500 -19.74 53.33 25.88
N THR A 501 -18.79 52.43 26.09
CA THR A 501 -19.01 50.99 26.13
C THR A 501 -20.13 50.67 27.12
N PRO A 502 -21.18 49.91 26.77
CA PRO A 502 -22.15 49.48 27.77
C PRO A 502 -21.42 48.64 28.82
N ALA A 503 -21.47 49.07 30.06
CA ALA A 503 -20.95 48.35 31.22
C ALA A 503 -21.62 46.95 31.23
N MET A 504 -20.79 45.92 31.19
CA MET A 504 -21.23 44.53 31.39
C MET A 504 -21.87 44.38 32.78
N PRO A 505 -22.92 43.56 32.94
CA PRO A 505 -23.48 43.30 34.27
C PRO A 505 -22.40 42.74 35.18
N ALA A 506 -22.24 43.31 36.36
CA ALA A 506 -21.15 43.10 37.34
C ALA A 506 -21.07 41.68 37.95
N GLY A 507 -21.64 40.64 37.35
CA GLY A 507 -21.71 39.27 37.86
C GLY A 507 -20.78 38.26 37.17
N THR A 508 -20.83 38.18 35.84
CA THR A 508 -20.26 37.06 35.08
C THR A 508 -18.74 37.17 34.93
N GLU A 509 -18.21 38.37 34.69
CA GLU A 509 -16.76 38.59 34.56
C GLU A 509 -16.04 38.27 35.85
N GLY A 510 -16.60 38.66 37.01
CA GLY A 510 -16.05 38.37 38.32
C GLY A 510 -16.06 36.87 38.64
N GLU A 511 -17.14 36.17 38.29
CA GLU A 511 -17.24 34.71 38.46
C GLU A 511 -16.18 33.95 37.63
N VAL A 512 -16.02 34.33 36.34
CA VAL A 512 -15.02 33.70 35.45
C VAL A 512 -13.61 33.99 35.91
N LYS A 513 -13.26 35.24 36.27
CA LYS A 513 -11.94 35.60 36.81
C LYS A 513 -11.62 34.80 38.07
N LYS A 514 -12.58 34.66 38.98
CA LYS A 514 -12.43 33.86 40.20
C LYS A 514 -12.20 32.39 39.90
N GLN A 515 -12.87 31.84 38.90
CA GLN A 515 -12.74 30.45 38.47
C GLN A 515 -11.37 30.18 37.85
N VAL A 516 -10.87 31.10 37.01
CA VAL A 516 -9.54 31.01 36.40
C VAL A 516 -8.44 31.09 37.47
N ALA A 517 -8.59 31.96 38.45
CA ALA A 517 -7.66 32.04 39.59
C ALA A 517 -7.65 30.75 40.43
N ALA A 518 -8.83 30.17 40.70
CA ALA A 518 -8.95 28.90 41.41
C ALA A 518 -8.36 27.72 40.63
N TRP A 519 -8.51 27.70 39.32
CA TRP A 519 -7.88 26.72 38.41
C TRP A 519 -6.35 26.82 38.47
N ALA A 520 -5.78 28.01 38.43
CA ALA A 520 -4.34 28.20 38.55
C ALA A 520 -3.82 27.80 39.94
N ALA A 521 -4.57 28.10 41.01
CA ALA A 521 -4.24 27.70 42.36
C ALA A 521 -4.21 26.17 42.55
N ALA A 522 -5.19 25.45 41.98
CA ALA A 522 -5.23 23.97 41.96
C ALA A 522 -4.03 23.38 41.19
N TRP A 523 -3.63 24.02 40.10
CA TRP A 523 -2.44 23.65 39.34
C TRP A 523 -1.17 23.81 40.18
N MET A 524 -0.97 24.98 40.81
CA MET A 524 0.19 25.24 41.69
C MET A 524 0.21 24.33 42.92
N ALA A 525 -0.95 23.99 43.48
CA ALA A 525 -1.08 23.07 44.60
C ALA A 525 -0.80 21.61 44.24
N LYS A 526 -0.61 21.29 42.94
CA LYS A 526 -0.47 19.93 42.40
C LYS A 526 -1.66 19.00 42.72
N ASP A 527 -2.79 19.57 43.04
CA ASP A 527 -4.01 18.83 43.31
C ASP A 527 -4.67 18.40 41.99
N TYR A 528 -4.22 17.24 41.50
CA TYR A 528 -4.71 16.69 40.22
C TYR A 528 -6.22 16.54 40.21
N SER A 529 -6.82 16.02 41.28
CA SER A 529 -8.25 15.78 41.35
C SER A 529 -9.06 17.06 41.26
N ASN A 530 -8.65 18.10 41.97
CA ASN A 530 -9.28 19.42 41.91
C ASN A 530 -9.00 20.10 40.57
N TYR A 531 -7.75 20.02 40.07
CA TYR A 531 -7.36 20.58 38.76
C TYR A 531 -8.20 20.08 37.60
N ILE A 532 -8.42 18.75 37.46
CA ILE A 532 -9.27 18.19 36.39
C ILE A 532 -10.73 18.51 36.59
N GLY A 533 -11.18 18.81 37.81
CA GLY A 533 -12.54 19.23 38.13
C GLY A 533 -12.96 20.56 37.48
N PHE A 534 -12.00 21.37 37.02
CA PHE A 534 -12.24 22.60 36.28
C PHE A 534 -12.57 22.37 34.80
N TYR A 535 -12.42 21.14 34.26
CA TYR A 535 -12.68 20.81 32.86
C TYR A 535 -14.06 20.18 32.68
N ALA A 536 -14.79 20.68 31.71
CA ALA A 536 -16.14 20.20 31.42
C ALA A 536 -16.14 18.74 30.92
N PRO A 537 -17.25 18.00 31.08
CA PRO A 537 -17.39 16.66 30.49
C PRO A 537 -17.16 16.64 28.97
N VAL A 538 -17.48 17.74 28.29
CA VAL A 538 -17.34 17.95 26.83
C VAL A 538 -16.00 18.61 26.46
N PHE A 539 -15.01 18.62 27.36
CA PHE A 539 -13.71 19.23 27.09
C PHE A 539 -13.00 18.58 25.91
N VAL A 540 -12.54 19.42 24.98
CA VAL A 540 -11.78 19.04 23.79
C VAL A 540 -10.36 19.59 23.92
N PRO A 541 -9.32 18.74 24.05
CA PRO A 541 -7.94 19.19 24.04
C PRO A 541 -7.54 19.83 22.72
N ASP A 542 -6.59 20.77 22.77
CA ASP A 542 -5.96 21.30 21.57
C ASP A 542 -4.96 20.29 20.99
N GLY A 543 -4.95 20.08 19.68
CA GLY A 543 -4.09 19.12 18.99
C GLY A 543 -4.73 17.75 18.75
N ARG A 544 -3.87 16.69 18.61
CA ARG A 544 -4.29 15.33 18.21
C ARG A 544 -4.57 14.38 19.37
N LEU A 545 -4.48 14.85 20.61
CA LEU A 545 -4.65 14.01 21.81
C LEU A 545 -6.14 13.78 22.11
N SER A 546 -6.48 12.58 22.50
CA SER A 546 -7.78 12.31 23.13
C SER A 546 -7.84 12.97 24.53
N ARG A 547 -9.04 13.15 25.05
CA ARG A 547 -9.25 13.71 26.40
C ARG A 547 -8.49 12.92 27.47
N ASP A 548 -8.54 11.60 27.39
CA ASP A 548 -7.91 10.73 28.38
C ASP A 548 -6.38 10.77 28.29
N GLU A 549 -5.82 10.77 27.08
CA GLU A 549 -4.38 10.93 26.86
C GLU A 549 -3.89 12.29 27.37
N TRP A 550 -4.67 13.36 27.15
CA TRP A 550 -4.34 14.68 27.65
C TRP A 550 -4.33 14.72 29.18
N PHE A 551 -5.32 14.10 29.85
CA PHE A 551 -5.37 14.01 31.31
C PHE A 551 -4.22 13.19 31.87
N GLN A 552 -3.84 12.08 31.25
CA GLN A 552 -2.67 11.29 31.65
C GLN A 552 -1.36 12.09 31.53
N LEU A 553 -1.19 12.83 30.43
CA LEU A 553 -0.04 13.71 30.23
C LEU A 553 0.03 14.79 31.30
N ARG A 554 -1.10 15.43 31.64
CA ARG A 554 -1.18 16.44 32.71
C ARG A 554 -0.86 15.84 34.08
N ARG A 555 -1.35 14.64 34.37
CA ARG A 555 -1.04 13.92 35.61
C ARG A 555 0.46 13.66 35.77
N GLY A 556 1.11 13.21 34.71
CA GLY A 556 2.57 13.00 34.70
C GLY A 556 3.35 14.30 34.95
N ARG A 557 2.97 15.41 34.31
CA ARG A 557 3.62 16.72 34.48
C ARG A 557 3.45 17.31 35.87
N LEU A 558 2.29 17.13 36.49
CA LEU A 558 2.04 17.56 37.87
C LEU A 558 2.86 16.77 38.90
N ALA A 559 3.12 15.49 38.62
CA ALA A 559 3.85 14.61 39.51
C ALA A 559 5.39 14.86 39.52
N THR A 560 5.94 15.36 38.39
CA THR A 560 7.41 15.45 38.20
C THR A 560 8.06 16.78 38.60
N SER A 561 7.30 17.84 38.86
CA SER A 561 7.86 19.16 39.19
C SER A 561 7.95 19.37 40.70
N ASP A 562 9.14 19.65 41.28
CA ASP A 562 9.31 19.91 42.71
C ASP A 562 8.79 21.29 43.15
N THR A 563 9.04 22.31 42.34
CA THR A 563 8.50 23.66 42.55
C THR A 563 7.87 24.17 41.27
N MET A 564 6.69 24.76 41.36
CA MET A 564 6.06 25.42 40.20
C MET A 564 5.31 26.68 40.63
N SER A 565 5.32 27.68 39.73
CA SER A 565 4.51 28.88 39.85
C SER A 565 3.79 29.15 38.54
N VAL A 566 2.54 29.56 38.61
CA VAL A 566 1.72 30.00 37.50
C VAL A 566 1.25 31.41 37.80
N ASP A 567 1.75 32.37 37.06
CA ASP A 567 1.35 33.78 37.16
C ASP A 567 0.42 34.12 36.01
N ILE A 568 -0.72 34.78 36.32
CA ILE A 568 -1.75 35.17 35.36
C ILE A 568 -1.83 36.69 35.34
N GLN A 569 -1.55 37.26 34.18
CA GLN A 569 -1.53 38.71 33.97
C GLN A 569 -2.55 39.07 32.85
N ASP A 570 -3.08 40.27 32.90
CA ASP A 570 -3.92 40.87 31.84
C ASP A 570 -5.13 40.03 31.44
N ILE A 571 -5.84 39.46 32.44
CA ILE A 571 -7.03 38.65 32.18
C ILE A 571 -8.20 39.49 31.65
N GLN A 572 -8.61 39.15 30.42
CA GLN A 572 -9.77 39.69 29.75
C GLN A 572 -10.84 38.60 29.62
N VAL A 573 -12.06 38.92 29.96
CA VAL A 573 -13.19 38.00 29.87
C VAL A 573 -14.24 38.58 28.90
N ARG A 574 -14.62 37.75 27.93
CA ARG A 574 -15.68 38.07 26.96
C ARG A 574 -16.80 37.06 27.08
N GLU A 575 -18.03 37.54 27.28
CA GLU A 575 -19.20 36.66 27.24
C GLU A 575 -19.60 36.34 25.80
N GLU A 576 -19.88 35.07 25.53
CA GLU A 576 -20.40 34.56 24.26
C GLU A 576 -21.82 33.95 24.46
N GLY A 577 -22.70 34.68 25.17
CA GLY A 577 -24.05 34.24 25.49
C GLY A 577 -24.26 33.98 26.99
N LYS A 578 -25.45 33.50 27.39
CA LYS A 578 -25.81 33.34 28.80
C LYS A 578 -25.01 32.27 29.57
N GLU A 579 -24.44 31.30 28.86
CA GLU A 579 -23.76 30.14 29.45
C GLU A 579 -22.38 29.88 28.84
N ARG A 580 -21.82 30.82 28.08
CA ARG A 580 -20.49 30.73 27.48
C ARG A 580 -19.70 32.00 27.73
N ALA A 581 -18.42 31.82 28.04
CA ALA A 581 -17.46 32.92 28.19
C ALA A 581 -16.10 32.50 27.71
N VAL A 582 -15.32 33.44 27.23
CA VAL A 582 -13.90 33.23 26.83
C VAL A 582 -13.04 34.10 27.73
N ALA A 583 -12.08 33.47 28.41
CA ALA A 583 -11.07 34.14 29.20
C ALA A 583 -9.71 34.07 28.47
N GLU A 584 -9.16 35.24 28.15
CA GLU A 584 -7.82 35.38 27.57
C GLU A 584 -6.89 36.06 28.55
N PHE A 585 -5.68 35.51 28.73
CA PHE A 585 -4.71 36.05 29.64
C PHE A 585 -3.28 35.69 29.24
N HIS A 586 -2.32 36.43 29.77
CA HIS A 586 -0.92 36.12 29.71
C HIS A 586 -0.55 35.21 30.88
N GLN A 587 -0.06 34.01 30.60
CA GLN A 587 0.39 33.04 31.59
C GLN A 587 1.90 32.94 31.55
N ILE A 588 2.53 33.08 32.71
CA ILE A 588 3.94 32.82 32.91
C ILE A 588 4.04 31.58 33.81
N TYR A 589 4.58 30.49 33.25
CA TYR A 589 4.85 29.27 33.99
C TYR A 589 6.33 29.15 34.32
N LYS A 590 6.68 28.79 35.54
CA LYS A 590 8.04 28.50 35.98
C LYS A 590 8.05 27.26 36.85
N SER A 591 8.97 26.34 36.55
CA SER A 591 9.31 25.19 37.40
C SER A 591 10.83 25.08 37.54
N ASN A 592 11.30 24.11 38.34
CA ASN A 592 12.73 23.84 38.50
C ASN A 592 13.44 23.42 37.19
N THR A 593 12.70 22.92 36.17
CA THR A 593 13.26 22.38 34.91
C THR A 593 12.79 23.11 33.67
N PHE A 594 11.72 23.93 33.74
CA PHE A 594 11.10 24.52 32.57
C PHE A 594 10.43 25.87 32.90
N SER A 595 10.54 26.83 31.98
CA SER A 595 9.84 28.11 32.07
C SER A 595 9.29 28.46 30.70
N ASP A 596 8.01 28.86 30.66
CA ASP A 596 7.38 29.38 29.43
C ASP A 596 6.51 30.62 29.71
N SER A 597 6.22 31.33 28.64
CA SER A 597 5.38 32.52 28.64
C SER A 597 4.45 32.42 27.44
N VAL A 598 3.15 32.31 27.72
CA VAL A 598 2.16 32.05 26.67
C VAL A 598 0.93 32.95 26.84
N ARG A 599 0.30 33.33 25.71
CA ARG A 599 -1.07 33.83 25.72
C ARG A 599 -2.01 32.64 25.74
N LYS A 600 -2.77 32.51 26.80
CA LYS A 600 -3.71 31.42 27.02
C LYS A 600 -5.16 31.88 26.80
N THR A 601 -5.93 31.06 26.10
CA THR A 601 -7.36 31.25 25.90
C THR A 601 -8.09 30.05 26.50
N LEU A 602 -9.03 30.31 27.40
CA LEU A 602 -9.93 29.31 27.97
C LEU A 602 -11.36 29.61 27.50
N GLU A 603 -11.94 28.72 26.72
CA GLU A 603 -13.38 28.73 26.42
C GLU A 603 -14.10 28.04 27.59
N MET A 604 -15.04 28.71 28.20
CA MET A 604 -15.73 28.24 29.40
C MET A 604 -17.22 28.12 29.17
N ILE A 605 -17.81 27.10 29.75
CA ILE A 605 -19.28 26.88 29.74
C ILE A 605 -19.81 26.78 31.15
N LYS A 606 -21.02 27.27 31.38
CA LYS A 606 -21.68 27.20 32.71
C LYS A 606 -22.48 25.92 32.82
N VAL A 607 -22.03 24.99 33.67
CA VAL A 607 -22.67 23.70 33.92
C VAL A 607 -23.04 23.60 35.39
N GLY A 608 -24.31 23.43 35.72
CA GLY A 608 -24.75 23.33 37.12
C GLY A 608 -24.39 24.56 37.99
N GLY A 609 -24.37 25.76 37.37
CA GLY A 609 -24.03 27.01 38.03
C GLY A 609 -22.53 27.30 38.21
N LYS A 610 -21.65 26.41 37.74
CA LYS A 610 -20.18 26.58 37.76
C LYS A 610 -19.63 26.77 36.35
N TRP A 611 -18.63 27.64 36.20
CA TRP A 611 -17.90 27.84 34.97
C TRP A 611 -16.83 26.74 34.83
N LEU A 612 -16.89 25.93 33.77
CA LEU A 612 -15.96 24.85 33.46
C LEU A 612 -15.31 25.07 32.09
N ILE A 613 -14.07 24.64 31.93
CA ILE A 613 -13.28 24.78 30.70
C ILE A 613 -13.76 23.75 29.69
N SER A 614 -14.25 24.21 28.55
CA SER A 614 -14.64 23.36 27.41
C SER A 614 -13.54 23.24 26.38
N ARG A 615 -12.63 24.23 26.30
CA ARG A 615 -11.46 24.22 25.44
C ARG A 615 -10.33 25.04 26.04
N GLU A 616 -9.09 24.59 25.84
CA GLU A 616 -7.88 25.29 26.28
C GLU A 616 -6.93 25.39 25.10
N SER A 617 -6.45 26.60 24.76
CA SER A 617 -5.41 26.81 23.77
C SER A 617 -4.34 27.77 24.31
N ALA A 618 -3.12 27.62 23.81
CA ALA A 618 -1.97 28.43 24.24
C ALA A 618 -1.09 28.77 23.04
N VAL A 619 -0.73 30.05 22.91
CA VAL A 619 0.17 30.55 21.86
C VAL A 619 1.43 31.10 22.54
N PRO A 620 2.65 30.64 22.17
CA PRO A 620 3.89 31.16 22.73
C PRO A 620 4.06 32.66 22.46
N CYS A 621 4.53 33.41 23.46
CA CYS A 621 4.91 34.81 23.28
C CYS A 621 6.30 34.89 22.62
N ALA A 622 6.42 35.59 21.51
CA ALA A 622 7.68 35.80 20.82
C ALA A 622 8.61 36.74 21.66
N GLY A 623 9.71 36.22 22.16
CA GLY A 623 10.76 36.98 22.87
C GLY A 623 10.81 36.70 24.36
N SER A 624 11.78 35.86 24.83
CA SER A 624 12.09 35.65 26.23
C SER A 624 12.89 36.80 26.79
N THR A 625 12.27 37.74 27.42
CA THR A 625 12.80 38.53 28.56
C THR A 625 11.63 39.18 29.29
N ALA A 626 11.71 39.32 30.62
CA ALA A 626 10.67 39.78 31.51
C ALA A 626 10.01 41.13 31.10
N GLY A 627 9.00 41.05 30.28
CA GLY A 627 8.19 42.21 29.84
C GLY A 627 7.06 41.67 28.95
N GLY A 628 5.83 41.89 29.37
CA GLY A 628 4.59 41.31 28.88
C GLY A 628 4.50 41.09 27.37
N CYS A 629 3.63 40.13 26.98
CA CYS A 629 3.24 39.91 25.59
C CYS A 629 2.66 41.20 24.99
N GLN A 630 3.51 42.05 24.43
CA GLN A 630 3.01 43.21 23.69
C GLN A 630 2.35 42.67 22.39
N GLY A 631 1.09 43.03 22.22
CA GLY A 631 0.32 42.74 21.02
C GLY A 631 1.01 43.30 19.81
N GLY A 632 1.74 42.46 19.09
CA GLY A 632 2.17 42.73 17.74
C GLY A 632 0.97 42.58 16.82
N ALA A 633 0.27 43.68 16.58
CA ALA A 633 -0.52 43.81 15.38
C ALA A 633 0.45 43.79 14.19
N LYS A 634 0.46 42.71 13.41
CA LYS A 634 0.75 42.73 11.98
C LYS A 634 0.00 41.56 11.33
#